data_a9a8d27c18f6b50e3354448aa59a52c9
#
_entry.id   a9a8d27c18f6b50e3354448aa59a52c9
#
_cell.length_a   1.000
_cell.length_b   1.000
_cell.length_c   1.000
_cell.angle_alpha   90.00
_cell.angle_beta   90.00
_cell.angle_gamma   90.00
#
_symmetry.space_group_name_H-M   'P 1'
#
loop_
_entity.id
_entity.type
_entity.pdbx_description
1 polymer ?
#
loop_
_entity_poly.entity_id
_entity_poly.type
_entity_poly.pdbx_seq_one_letter_code
_entity_poly.pdbx_strand_id
1 'polypeptide(L)'
;PDGEPAPGARVTVAELGIEVGAGEEVTLAVEPWSAEVPRLYDASVATDAETVALRIGFRTVSILDGVFLVNGAPVKLKGVNRHEFEPTTGRTVSPEQMRQDVLLMKRHHVNAVRTSHYPPHPHFLDLCDEYGLYVVDENDLETHGFIAAGWRGNPTDDRAWTDVLVDRVTRMVHRDAHHASIILWSLGNEAGEGRNLAAMSAAIRALDPSRPIHYEGDWSSEHVDVYSRMYASTQEVALIGRGEEDALADGELDARRRGLPFMQCEYVHAMGNGPGGFTDYDDLFDAHPRLMGGFVWEWKDHGILRREDLDAGTGETFYGYGGDFGETFHDGTFIADGLLLPDRTPSPGIVEMAAVYAPVRIDPLDVDGDGVSDHLLVRNRYTFRDTAHVRLAWSLHQGHEVLAEGEPDDEDTLLAPGEELLLDAPEEAVALAAQAPGREPVWWTVRAVQGAAGADAGLDAAWLDGLDGEHVLGAGQLLLRAQRALPEAGDGAASQGADGGFAVGPARFDRAGRLTALGGVAVRTARVDAWRASTDNDHAKQWEAARSDEETWYLQGLALLTERLDTAEFLDGALVVSGRVAGPATEVGLAFTATWRAVAADAVDLDLTIVPEGQWLGSVPRLGLLLGLEQPVAAVAAVEVDWAGLGPEESYADSTKAALGGVWRHTVADWQTRYTHPQENGARRGVTSATLTLDGGRTLDLEAADSELGARTLPGLELTLRPWTDQALHAAAHPHDLVPDGVLWVHLDVAQHGVGTAACGPGVLANAALRPAPARLRVRLTVGG
;
A
#
# COMPACT_ATOMS: atom_id res chain seq x y z
N PRO A 1 -29.84 30.99 -16.19
CA PRO A 1 -28.48 31.32 -16.64
C PRO A 1 -27.88 32.54 -15.88
N ASP A 2 -28.72 33.32 -15.21
CA ASP A 2 -28.31 34.59 -14.59
C ASP A 2 -28.23 34.51 -13.06
N GLY A 3 -28.30 33.28 -12.49
CA GLY A 3 -28.27 33.09 -11.03
C GLY A 3 -29.56 33.41 -10.28
N GLU A 4 -30.56 33.94 -10.98
CA GLU A 4 -31.86 34.20 -10.41
C GLU A 4 -32.73 32.92 -10.44
N PRO A 5 -33.51 32.66 -9.37
CA PRO A 5 -34.46 31.55 -9.37
C PRO A 5 -35.42 31.62 -10.56
N ALA A 6 -35.66 30.50 -11.23
CA ALA A 6 -36.60 30.44 -12.33
C ALA A 6 -37.99 30.84 -11.81
N PRO A 7 -38.63 31.86 -12.36
CA PRO A 7 -39.95 32.31 -11.88
C PRO A 7 -40.98 31.15 -11.94
N GLY A 8 -41.60 30.87 -10.78
CA GLY A 8 -42.60 29.82 -10.65
C GLY A 8 -42.06 28.40 -10.50
N ALA A 9 -40.70 28.22 -10.41
CA ALA A 9 -40.13 26.93 -10.12
C ALA A 9 -40.53 26.40 -8.75
N ARG A 10 -40.92 25.12 -8.69
CA ARG A 10 -41.36 24.43 -7.47
C ARG A 10 -40.48 23.19 -7.24
N VAL A 11 -40.06 23.04 -5.99
CA VAL A 11 -39.33 21.84 -5.56
C VAL A 11 -40.30 20.96 -4.75
N THR A 12 -40.42 19.69 -5.14
CA THR A 12 -41.25 18.69 -4.46
C THR A 12 -40.38 17.56 -3.94
N VAL A 13 -40.52 17.22 -2.66
CA VAL A 13 -39.95 15.98 -2.06
C VAL A 13 -41.12 15.24 -1.42
N ALA A 14 -41.66 14.28 -2.16
CA ALA A 14 -42.91 13.61 -1.80
C ALA A 14 -42.82 12.87 -0.46
N GLU A 15 -41.68 12.19 -0.19
CA GLU A 15 -41.44 11.45 1.04
C GLU A 15 -41.50 12.37 2.30
N LEU A 16 -41.04 13.61 2.17
CA LEU A 16 -41.06 14.59 3.25
C LEU A 16 -42.37 15.40 3.26
N GLY A 17 -43.27 15.18 2.32
CA GLY A 17 -44.55 15.87 2.20
C GLY A 17 -44.42 17.34 1.89
N ILE A 18 -43.32 17.77 1.22
CA ILE A 18 -43.07 19.19 0.94
C ILE A 18 -43.24 19.50 -0.56
N GLU A 19 -43.75 20.70 -0.79
CA GLU A 19 -43.77 21.40 -2.07
C GLU A 19 -43.53 22.87 -1.80
N VAL A 20 -42.37 23.40 -2.23
CA VAL A 20 -41.92 24.77 -1.93
C VAL A 20 -41.58 25.52 -3.22
N GLY A 21 -41.77 26.81 -3.23
CA GLY A 21 -41.30 27.68 -4.32
C GLY A 21 -39.79 27.87 -4.27
N ALA A 22 -39.17 28.15 -5.40
CA ALA A 22 -37.77 28.49 -5.46
C ALA A 22 -37.42 29.69 -4.58
N GLY A 23 -36.42 29.55 -3.70
CA GLY A 23 -36.03 30.56 -2.72
C GLY A 23 -36.84 30.57 -1.42
N GLU A 24 -37.81 29.66 -1.25
CA GLU A 24 -38.50 29.50 0.05
C GLU A 24 -37.66 28.62 0.99
N GLU A 25 -37.62 29.01 2.28
CA GLU A 25 -36.95 28.24 3.33
C GLU A 25 -37.97 27.44 4.14
N VAL A 26 -37.63 26.15 4.37
CA VAL A 26 -38.46 25.25 5.18
C VAL A 26 -37.55 24.50 6.17
N THR A 27 -37.96 24.42 7.43
CA THR A 27 -37.30 23.61 8.45
C THR A 27 -37.94 22.23 8.54
N LEU A 28 -37.17 21.16 8.40
CA LEU A 28 -37.65 19.79 8.39
C LEU A 28 -36.79 18.90 9.29
N ALA A 29 -37.40 17.84 9.83
CA ALA A 29 -36.69 16.74 10.40
C ALA A 29 -36.36 15.76 9.26
N VAL A 30 -35.06 15.52 9.05
CA VAL A 30 -34.55 14.64 7.98
C VAL A 30 -33.55 13.66 8.55
N GLU A 31 -33.40 12.52 7.91
CA GLU A 31 -32.24 11.63 8.13
C GLU A 31 -31.07 12.22 7.35
N PRO A 32 -29.94 12.53 8.03
CA PRO A 32 -28.81 13.17 7.36
C PRO A 32 -28.06 12.18 6.48
N TRP A 33 -27.49 12.70 5.37
CA TRP A 33 -26.58 11.99 4.52
C TRP A 33 -25.15 11.99 5.10
N SER A 34 -24.47 10.85 5.01
CA SER A 34 -23.02 10.75 5.24
C SER A 34 -22.43 9.68 4.33
N ALA A 35 -21.08 9.59 4.22
CA ALA A 35 -20.42 8.52 3.45
C ALA A 35 -20.68 7.13 4.04
N GLU A 36 -21.05 7.01 5.30
CA GLU A 36 -21.39 5.76 5.97
C GLU A 36 -22.89 5.44 5.89
N VAL A 37 -23.76 6.47 5.80
CA VAL A 37 -25.21 6.35 5.68
C VAL A 37 -25.67 7.33 4.58
N PRO A 38 -25.57 6.91 3.29
CA PRO A 38 -25.83 7.79 2.15
C PRO A 38 -27.35 7.94 1.87
N ARG A 39 -28.08 8.55 2.82
CA ARG A 39 -29.51 8.75 2.72
C ARG A 39 -29.85 9.81 1.67
N LEU A 40 -30.56 9.40 0.62
CA LEU A 40 -31.05 10.28 -0.43
C LEU A 40 -32.57 10.28 -0.45
N TYR A 41 -33.16 11.40 -0.86
CA TYR A 41 -34.59 11.63 -1.04
C TYR A 41 -34.87 11.94 -2.52
N ASP A 42 -35.87 11.28 -3.10
CA ASP A 42 -36.34 11.61 -4.44
C ASP A 42 -36.99 12.99 -4.44
N ALA A 43 -36.51 13.85 -5.32
CA ALA A 43 -36.98 15.21 -5.48
C ALA A 43 -37.30 15.52 -6.94
N SER A 44 -38.13 16.50 -7.18
CA SER A 44 -38.33 17.08 -8.50
C SER A 44 -38.36 18.58 -8.47
N VAL A 45 -37.78 19.20 -9.48
CA VAL A 45 -37.87 20.65 -9.71
C VAL A 45 -38.73 20.85 -10.97
N ALA A 46 -39.87 21.48 -10.82
CA ALA A 46 -40.79 21.70 -11.92
C ALA A 46 -40.95 23.19 -12.24
N THR A 47 -40.96 23.53 -13.51
CA THR A 47 -41.36 24.84 -14.06
C THR A 47 -42.55 24.64 -15.00
N ASP A 48 -43.09 25.71 -15.57
CA ASP A 48 -44.11 25.60 -16.62
C ASP A 48 -43.63 24.86 -17.89
N ALA A 49 -42.30 24.77 -18.09
CA ALA A 49 -41.70 24.23 -19.32
C ALA A 49 -41.19 22.79 -19.17
N GLU A 50 -40.70 22.42 -17.99
CA GLU A 50 -40.05 21.13 -17.75
C GLU A 50 -40.13 20.67 -16.31
N THR A 51 -39.86 19.39 -16.07
CA THR A 51 -39.66 18.80 -14.74
C THR A 51 -38.35 18.03 -14.76
N VAL A 52 -37.47 18.34 -13.81
CA VAL A 52 -36.19 17.68 -13.58
C VAL A 52 -36.31 16.79 -12.33
N ALA A 53 -36.03 15.52 -12.46
CA ALA A 53 -35.91 14.61 -11.32
C ALA A 53 -34.50 14.67 -10.73
N LEU A 54 -34.40 14.71 -9.39
CA LEU A 54 -33.15 14.76 -8.63
C LEU A 54 -33.22 13.77 -7.48
N ARG A 55 -32.09 13.35 -6.98
CA ARG A 55 -31.93 12.76 -5.64
C ARG A 55 -31.11 13.71 -4.78
N ILE A 56 -31.60 14.07 -3.62
CA ILE A 56 -30.94 15.04 -2.73
C ILE A 56 -30.67 14.43 -1.36
N GLY A 57 -29.47 14.70 -0.83
CA GLY A 57 -29.10 14.38 0.54
C GLY A 57 -28.95 15.63 1.39
N PHE A 58 -29.25 15.53 2.66
CA PHE A 58 -29.13 16.64 3.60
C PHE A 58 -27.96 16.40 4.55
N ARG A 59 -27.01 17.31 4.63
CA ARG A 59 -25.90 17.26 5.57
C ARG A 59 -25.45 18.66 5.94
N THR A 60 -24.72 18.79 7.04
CA THR A 60 -24.01 20.02 7.40
C THR A 60 -22.50 19.77 7.33
N VAL A 61 -21.76 20.79 6.90
CA VAL A 61 -20.29 20.80 6.94
C VAL A 61 -19.88 22.05 7.74
N SER A 62 -18.93 21.88 8.65
CA SER A 62 -18.44 23.00 9.46
C SER A 62 -17.02 22.75 9.95
N ILE A 63 -16.34 23.83 10.32
CA ILE A 63 -15.06 23.79 10.99
C ILE A 63 -15.23 24.45 12.35
N LEU A 64 -14.88 23.73 13.41
CA LEU A 64 -14.97 24.21 14.78
C LEU A 64 -13.66 23.94 15.51
N ASP A 65 -13.02 24.99 16.01
CA ASP A 65 -11.74 24.89 16.76
C ASP A 65 -10.65 24.12 16.00
N GLY A 66 -10.55 24.31 14.69
CA GLY A 66 -9.58 23.64 13.82
C GLY A 66 -9.92 22.19 13.48
N VAL A 67 -11.13 21.73 13.79
CA VAL A 67 -11.61 20.37 13.47
C VAL A 67 -12.67 20.43 12.38
N PHE A 68 -12.53 19.58 11.37
CA PHE A 68 -13.50 19.43 10.29
C PHE A 68 -14.63 18.51 10.70
N LEU A 69 -15.88 18.97 10.55
CA LEU A 69 -17.06 18.26 11.00
C LEU A 69 -18.05 18.05 9.85
N VAL A 70 -18.63 16.84 9.78
CA VAL A 70 -19.83 16.56 8.99
C VAL A 70 -20.94 16.17 9.96
N ASN A 71 -22.13 16.76 9.81
CA ASN A 71 -23.28 16.56 10.73
C ASN A 71 -22.92 16.73 12.21
N GLY A 72 -21.96 17.64 12.50
CA GLY A 72 -21.50 17.91 13.85
C GLY A 72 -20.52 16.91 14.45
N ALA A 73 -20.13 15.87 13.73
CA ALA A 73 -19.14 14.87 14.16
C ALA A 73 -17.80 15.04 13.42
N PRO A 74 -16.65 14.86 14.08
CA PRO A 74 -15.34 14.84 13.42
C PRO A 74 -15.25 13.68 12.45
N VAL A 75 -14.79 13.94 11.22
CA VAL A 75 -14.56 12.87 10.23
C VAL A 75 -13.10 12.81 9.83
N LYS A 76 -12.62 11.60 9.54
CA LYS A 76 -11.30 11.35 8.94
C LYS A 76 -11.49 10.96 7.49
N LEU A 77 -10.85 11.68 6.58
CA LEU A 77 -10.89 11.40 5.15
C LEU A 77 -9.88 10.30 4.82
N LYS A 78 -10.38 9.13 4.47
CA LYS A 78 -9.66 7.98 3.97
C LYS A 78 -9.80 8.00 2.44
N GLY A 79 -9.02 8.88 1.81
CA GLY A 79 -9.26 9.31 0.45
C GLY A 79 -8.28 8.77 -0.58
N VAL A 80 -8.69 8.88 -1.84
CA VAL A 80 -7.84 8.68 -3.02
C VAL A 80 -8.03 9.85 -3.99
N ASN A 81 -6.99 10.20 -4.74
CA ASN A 81 -7.09 11.07 -5.90
C ASN A 81 -7.55 10.24 -7.09
N ARG A 82 -8.41 10.78 -7.95
CA ARG A 82 -8.91 10.07 -9.11
C ARG A 82 -8.93 10.95 -10.36
N HIS A 83 -8.22 10.51 -11.37
CA HIS A 83 -8.38 10.97 -12.73
C HIS A 83 -9.46 10.19 -13.49
N GLU A 84 -10.10 10.81 -14.48
CA GLU A 84 -10.95 10.12 -15.45
C GLU A 84 -10.07 9.53 -16.54
N PHE A 85 -9.79 8.22 -16.45
CA PHE A 85 -8.92 7.52 -17.37
C PHE A 85 -9.33 6.05 -17.58
N GLU A 86 -9.18 5.59 -18.82
CA GLU A 86 -9.35 4.19 -19.23
C GLU A 86 -8.28 3.77 -20.23
N PRO A 87 -7.68 2.56 -20.08
CA PRO A 87 -6.58 2.13 -20.93
C PRO A 87 -6.92 2.00 -22.40
N THR A 88 -8.21 1.87 -22.74
CA THR A 88 -8.69 1.68 -24.11
C THR A 88 -9.31 2.92 -24.73
N THR A 89 -9.74 3.89 -23.94
CA THR A 89 -10.48 5.08 -24.40
C THR A 89 -9.89 6.40 -23.91
N GLY A 90 -8.79 6.34 -23.15
CA GLY A 90 -8.12 7.51 -22.59
C GLY A 90 -9.01 8.25 -21.59
N ARG A 91 -9.23 9.53 -21.80
CA ARG A 91 -10.02 10.41 -20.91
C ARG A 91 -11.54 10.27 -21.08
N THR A 92 -12.01 9.27 -21.82
CA THR A 92 -13.45 8.99 -21.99
C THR A 92 -13.80 7.76 -21.15
N VAL A 93 -14.53 7.99 -20.07
CA VAL A 93 -14.92 6.96 -19.10
C VAL A 93 -16.43 6.74 -19.19
N SER A 94 -16.87 5.49 -19.29
CA SER A 94 -18.28 5.15 -19.33
C SER A 94 -18.93 5.17 -17.96
N PRO A 95 -20.27 5.31 -17.86
CA PRO A 95 -20.99 5.21 -16.58
C PRO A 95 -20.71 3.92 -15.81
N GLU A 96 -20.58 2.78 -16.52
CA GLU A 96 -20.28 1.49 -15.89
C GLU A 96 -18.87 1.45 -15.29
N GLN A 97 -17.88 2.02 -15.99
CA GLN A 97 -16.51 2.11 -15.49
C GLN A 97 -16.42 3.03 -14.27
N MET A 98 -17.14 4.17 -14.26
CA MET A 98 -17.25 5.04 -13.08
C MET A 98 -17.87 4.28 -11.90
N ARG A 99 -18.92 3.50 -12.15
CA ARG A 99 -19.55 2.66 -11.12
C ARG A 99 -18.59 1.62 -10.56
N GLN A 100 -17.80 0.96 -11.43
CA GLN A 100 -16.78 -0.01 -11.00
C GLN A 100 -15.74 0.64 -10.10
N ASP A 101 -15.25 1.85 -10.43
CA ASP A 101 -14.32 2.59 -9.58
C ASP A 101 -14.93 2.85 -8.18
N VAL A 102 -16.17 3.37 -8.12
CA VAL A 102 -16.84 3.65 -6.84
C VAL A 102 -17.04 2.39 -6.00
N LEU A 103 -17.46 1.27 -6.63
CA LEU A 103 -17.62 0.00 -5.92
C LEU A 103 -16.30 -0.54 -5.37
N LEU A 104 -15.23 -0.45 -6.15
CA LEU A 104 -13.89 -0.84 -5.69
C LEU A 104 -13.40 0.06 -4.56
N MET A 105 -13.63 1.38 -4.63
CA MET A 105 -13.32 2.30 -3.53
C MET A 105 -14.01 1.88 -2.23
N LYS A 106 -15.31 1.60 -2.27
CA LYS A 106 -16.06 1.14 -1.10
C LYS A 106 -15.53 -0.19 -0.55
N ARG A 107 -15.23 -1.14 -1.41
CA ARG A 107 -14.68 -2.47 -1.04
C ARG A 107 -13.29 -2.40 -0.41
N HIS A 108 -12.54 -1.34 -0.68
CA HIS A 108 -11.23 -1.08 -0.09
C HIS A 108 -11.27 0.02 0.99
N HIS A 109 -12.45 0.23 1.58
CA HIS A 109 -12.68 1.13 2.73
C HIS A 109 -12.39 2.61 2.48
N VAL A 110 -12.30 3.03 1.23
CA VAL A 110 -12.22 4.44 0.85
C VAL A 110 -13.55 5.13 1.19
N ASN A 111 -13.49 6.29 1.85
CA ASN A 111 -14.66 7.10 2.18
C ASN A 111 -14.66 8.46 1.50
N ALA A 112 -13.59 8.82 0.79
CA ALA A 112 -13.45 10.12 0.17
C ALA A 112 -12.70 10.05 -1.18
N VAL A 113 -13.00 10.97 -2.10
CA VAL A 113 -12.31 11.12 -3.38
C VAL A 113 -12.05 12.59 -3.67
N ARG A 114 -10.83 12.90 -4.12
CA ARG A 114 -10.53 14.21 -4.73
C ARG A 114 -10.52 14.05 -6.24
N THR A 115 -11.28 14.90 -6.93
CA THR A 115 -11.46 14.84 -8.37
C THR A 115 -10.32 15.57 -9.07
N SER A 116 -9.13 15.00 -8.99
CA SER A 116 -7.89 15.57 -9.52
C SER A 116 -7.90 15.61 -11.06
N HIS A 117 -7.67 16.73 -11.72
CA HIS A 117 -7.59 18.10 -11.25
C HIS A 117 -8.59 18.93 -12.07
N TYR A 118 -9.85 18.51 -12.06
CA TYR A 118 -10.96 19.12 -12.82
C TYR A 118 -12.30 18.57 -12.30
N PRO A 119 -13.40 19.31 -12.53
CA PRO A 119 -14.75 18.81 -12.18
C PRO A 119 -15.06 17.53 -12.97
N PRO A 120 -15.44 16.43 -12.28
CA PRO A 120 -15.61 15.14 -12.92
C PRO A 120 -16.86 15.07 -13.79
N HIS A 121 -17.07 13.95 -14.48
CA HIS A 121 -18.34 13.68 -15.12
C HIS A 121 -19.49 13.70 -14.09
N PRO A 122 -20.62 14.40 -14.33
CA PRO A 122 -21.70 14.53 -13.33
C PRO A 122 -22.21 13.19 -12.78
N HIS A 123 -22.29 12.15 -13.62
CA HIS A 123 -22.69 10.82 -13.18
C HIS A 123 -21.79 10.22 -12.11
N PHE A 124 -20.51 10.60 -12.07
CA PHE A 124 -19.61 10.16 -11.00
C PHE A 124 -20.02 10.75 -9.63
N LEU A 125 -20.47 12.00 -9.61
CA LEU A 125 -21.02 12.64 -8.41
C LEU A 125 -22.34 12.00 -7.97
N ASP A 126 -23.22 11.63 -8.93
CA ASP A 126 -24.44 10.86 -8.62
C ASP A 126 -24.09 9.53 -7.91
N LEU A 127 -23.03 8.84 -8.38
CA LEU A 127 -22.57 7.60 -7.76
C LEU A 127 -21.95 7.85 -6.37
N CYS A 128 -21.21 8.93 -6.18
CA CYS A 128 -20.69 9.32 -4.86
C CYS A 128 -21.84 9.63 -3.87
N ASP A 129 -22.90 10.29 -4.33
CA ASP A 129 -24.10 10.53 -3.51
C ASP A 129 -24.79 9.21 -3.13
N GLU A 130 -24.91 8.28 -4.10
CA GLU A 130 -25.65 7.01 -3.94
C GLU A 130 -24.90 6.02 -3.05
N TYR A 131 -23.58 5.85 -3.27
CA TYR A 131 -22.78 4.85 -2.56
C TYR A 131 -22.06 5.38 -1.32
N GLY A 132 -22.08 6.69 -1.10
CA GLY A 132 -21.50 7.32 0.06
C GLY A 132 -19.99 7.49 -0.04
N LEU A 133 -19.53 8.47 -0.82
CA LEU A 133 -18.16 8.97 -0.82
C LEU A 133 -18.17 10.49 -0.60
N TYR A 134 -17.34 10.98 0.31
CA TYR A 134 -17.08 12.41 0.40
C TYR A 134 -16.30 12.89 -0.81
N VAL A 135 -16.59 14.05 -1.34
CA VAL A 135 -15.94 14.60 -2.53
C VAL A 135 -15.29 15.95 -2.22
N VAL A 136 -14.03 16.07 -2.63
CA VAL A 136 -13.38 17.36 -2.87
C VAL A 136 -13.52 17.63 -4.37
N ASP A 137 -14.47 18.50 -4.74
CA ASP A 137 -14.72 18.84 -6.15
C ASP A 137 -13.78 19.94 -6.59
N GLU A 138 -12.92 19.64 -7.57
CA GLU A 138 -11.81 20.49 -7.94
C GLU A 138 -12.01 21.18 -9.28
N ASN A 139 -11.71 22.49 -9.30
CA ASN A 139 -11.72 23.31 -10.48
C ASN A 139 -10.52 23.00 -11.39
N ASP A 140 -10.71 23.14 -12.69
CA ASP A 140 -9.70 22.87 -13.73
C ASP A 140 -8.63 24.00 -13.86
N LEU A 141 -7.94 24.28 -12.78
CA LEU A 141 -6.81 25.19 -12.70
C LEU A 141 -5.55 24.43 -12.33
N GLU A 142 -4.66 24.27 -13.28
CA GLU A 142 -3.32 23.74 -13.09
C GLU A 142 -2.31 24.50 -13.98
N THR A 143 -1.27 25.03 -13.35
CA THR A 143 -0.24 25.81 -14.06
C THR A 143 1.17 25.51 -13.56
N HIS A 144 1.42 24.27 -13.05
CA HIS A 144 2.66 23.86 -12.39
C HIS A 144 3.91 24.16 -13.22
N GLY A 145 3.83 24.07 -14.56
CA GLY A 145 4.95 24.39 -15.44
C GLY A 145 5.52 25.81 -15.26
N PHE A 146 4.76 26.76 -14.70
CA PHE A 146 5.24 28.11 -14.40
C PHE A 146 6.26 28.17 -13.26
N ILE A 147 6.40 27.11 -12.44
CA ILE A 147 7.44 27.01 -11.40
C ILE A 147 8.84 27.16 -12.02
N ALA A 148 9.07 26.60 -13.22
CA ALA A 148 10.33 26.72 -13.94
C ALA A 148 10.66 28.17 -14.36
N ALA A 149 9.64 29.02 -14.48
CA ALA A 149 9.76 30.44 -14.75
C ALA A 149 9.75 31.32 -13.49
N GLY A 150 9.74 30.70 -12.29
CA GLY A 150 9.57 31.38 -11.00
C GLY A 150 8.21 32.09 -10.92
N TRP A 151 7.16 31.45 -11.41
CA TRP A 151 5.76 31.89 -11.43
C TRP A 151 5.51 33.19 -12.21
N ARG A 152 6.46 33.65 -13.04
CA ARG A 152 6.32 34.90 -13.81
C ARG A 152 5.29 34.73 -14.92
N GLY A 153 4.27 35.59 -14.95
CA GLY A 153 3.19 35.56 -15.93
C GLY A 153 2.17 34.47 -15.69
N ASN A 154 2.17 33.91 -14.48
CA ASN A 154 1.27 32.84 -14.09
C ASN A 154 -0.20 33.36 -14.11
N PRO A 155 -1.14 32.59 -14.70
CA PRO A 155 -2.56 32.94 -14.74
C PRO A 155 -3.18 33.29 -13.39
N THR A 156 -2.73 32.66 -12.30
CA THR A 156 -3.24 32.94 -10.93
C THR A 156 -2.96 34.37 -10.46
N ASP A 157 -1.94 35.05 -10.98
CA ASP A 157 -1.63 36.44 -10.62
C ASP A 157 -1.83 37.44 -11.78
N ASP A 158 -2.18 37.00 -12.96
CA ASP A 158 -2.44 37.86 -14.11
C ASP A 158 -3.93 38.29 -14.14
N ARG A 159 -4.17 39.63 -14.09
CA ARG A 159 -5.50 40.22 -14.15
C ARG A 159 -6.29 39.88 -15.43
N ALA A 160 -5.60 39.55 -16.52
CA ALA A 160 -6.24 39.16 -17.77
C ALA A 160 -7.00 37.83 -17.66
N TRP A 161 -6.65 37.02 -16.67
CA TRP A 161 -7.27 35.72 -16.40
C TRP A 161 -8.37 35.73 -15.34
N THR A 162 -8.57 36.87 -14.62
CA THR A 162 -9.50 36.91 -13.49
C THR A 162 -10.91 36.46 -13.88
N ASP A 163 -11.47 37.02 -14.95
CA ASP A 163 -12.85 36.70 -15.36
C ASP A 163 -12.98 35.24 -15.80
N VAL A 164 -11.97 34.67 -16.45
CA VAL A 164 -11.95 33.28 -16.90
C VAL A 164 -11.90 32.31 -15.72
N LEU A 165 -11.03 32.60 -14.75
CA LEU A 165 -10.89 31.74 -13.55
C LEU A 165 -12.13 31.82 -12.65
N VAL A 166 -12.74 32.99 -12.50
CA VAL A 166 -14.01 33.16 -11.80
C VAL A 166 -15.15 32.43 -12.54
N ASP A 167 -15.22 32.51 -13.88
CA ASP A 167 -16.21 31.76 -14.67
C ASP A 167 -16.12 30.25 -14.45
N ARG A 168 -14.91 29.68 -14.42
CA ARG A 168 -14.69 28.23 -14.21
C ARG A 168 -15.25 27.78 -12.87
N VAL A 169 -14.84 28.40 -11.74
CA VAL A 169 -15.36 28.03 -10.40
C VAL A 169 -16.87 28.27 -10.28
N THR A 170 -17.39 29.33 -10.91
CA THR A 170 -18.82 29.62 -10.94
C THR A 170 -19.61 28.52 -11.63
N ARG A 171 -19.13 28.04 -12.78
CA ARG A 171 -19.76 26.93 -13.53
C ARG A 171 -19.72 25.62 -12.74
N MET A 172 -18.60 25.31 -12.10
CA MET A 172 -18.46 24.13 -11.22
C MET A 172 -19.52 24.16 -10.13
N VAL A 173 -19.56 25.24 -9.34
CA VAL A 173 -20.54 25.35 -8.23
C VAL A 173 -21.99 25.32 -8.74
N HIS A 174 -22.31 26.01 -9.83
CA HIS A 174 -23.68 25.98 -10.40
C HIS A 174 -24.10 24.60 -10.88
N ARG A 175 -23.17 23.83 -11.45
CA ARG A 175 -23.45 22.49 -11.92
C ARG A 175 -23.66 21.51 -10.75
N ASP A 176 -22.82 21.60 -9.71
CA ASP A 176 -22.60 20.51 -8.77
C ASP A 176 -23.09 20.78 -7.34
N ALA A 177 -23.55 22.00 -7.01
CA ALA A 177 -23.94 22.38 -5.65
C ALA A 177 -25.05 21.52 -5.02
N HIS A 178 -25.84 20.80 -5.84
CA HIS A 178 -26.93 19.95 -5.35
C HIS A 178 -26.46 18.58 -4.82
N HIS A 179 -25.21 18.17 -5.09
CA HIS A 179 -24.64 16.91 -4.62
C HIS A 179 -24.30 16.95 -3.12
N ALA A 180 -24.84 16.00 -2.36
CA ALA A 180 -24.59 15.88 -0.93
C ALA A 180 -23.16 15.39 -0.64
N SER A 181 -22.57 14.61 -1.52
CA SER A 181 -21.21 14.08 -1.41
C SER A 181 -20.14 15.17 -1.36
N ILE A 182 -20.34 16.30 -2.06
CA ILE A 182 -19.35 17.39 -2.09
C ILE A 182 -19.28 18.07 -0.72
N ILE A 183 -18.14 17.95 -0.05
CA ILE A 183 -17.89 18.53 1.27
C ILE A 183 -16.90 19.70 1.23
N LEU A 184 -16.11 19.80 0.17
CA LEU A 184 -15.16 20.89 -0.07
C LEU A 184 -15.19 21.31 -1.54
N TRP A 185 -15.06 22.61 -1.79
CA TRP A 185 -14.73 23.16 -3.09
C TRP A 185 -13.22 23.38 -3.19
N SER A 186 -12.59 22.96 -4.25
CA SER A 186 -11.16 23.21 -4.49
C SER A 186 -10.96 24.18 -5.65
N LEU A 187 -10.08 25.17 -5.44
CA LEU A 187 -9.79 26.21 -6.45
C LEU A 187 -8.95 25.69 -7.61
N GLY A 188 -8.27 24.56 -7.44
CA GLY A 188 -7.38 23.96 -8.43
C GLY A 188 -6.20 23.25 -7.79
N ASN A 189 -5.16 23.00 -8.61
CA ASN A 189 -3.97 22.26 -8.26
C ASN A 189 -2.70 22.99 -8.72
N GLU A 190 -1.64 22.96 -7.91
CA GLU A 190 -0.25 23.34 -8.23
C GLU A 190 -0.10 24.56 -9.16
N ALA A 191 -0.90 25.58 -8.95
CA ALA A 191 -0.90 26.79 -9.78
C ALA A 191 -0.24 28.00 -9.10
N GLY A 192 0.49 27.79 -8.01
CA GLY A 192 1.14 28.83 -7.23
C GLY A 192 0.16 29.81 -6.57
N GLU A 193 0.68 30.84 -5.93
CA GLU A 193 -0.11 31.90 -5.31
C GLU A 193 -0.44 33.01 -6.31
N GLY A 194 -1.52 33.79 -6.05
CA GLY A 194 -1.88 34.92 -6.88
C GLY A 194 -3.23 35.55 -6.51
N ARG A 195 -3.42 36.79 -6.94
CA ARG A 195 -4.63 37.61 -6.65
C ARG A 195 -5.94 36.97 -7.11
N ASN A 196 -5.91 36.15 -8.13
CA ASN A 196 -7.11 35.53 -8.67
C ASN A 196 -7.68 34.46 -7.76
N LEU A 197 -6.87 33.87 -6.88
CA LEU A 197 -7.35 32.92 -5.83
C LEU A 197 -8.35 33.62 -4.91
N ALA A 198 -8.09 34.89 -4.49
CA ALA A 198 -9.02 35.66 -3.72
C ALA A 198 -10.35 35.90 -4.46
N ALA A 199 -10.29 36.23 -5.76
CA ALA A 199 -11.47 36.45 -6.59
C ALA A 199 -12.30 35.17 -6.76
N MET A 200 -11.66 34.03 -7.01
CA MET A 200 -12.29 32.71 -7.13
C MET A 200 -12.96 32.30 -5.80
N SER A 201 -12.23 32.42 -4.68
CA SER A 201 -12.76 32.11 -3.35
C SER A 201 -13.98 32.98 -3.03
N ALA A 202 -13.93 34.30 -3.30
CA ALA A 202 -15.06 35.22 -3.09
C ALA A 202 -16.28 34.85 -3.95
N ALA A 203 -16.06 34.39 -5.20
CA ALA A 203 -17.14 33.97 -6.09
C ALA A 203 -17.82 32.66 -5.58
N ILE A 204 -17.05 31.68 -5.13
CA ILE A 204 -17.60 30.46 -4.53
C ILE A 204 -18.40 30.78 -3.28
N ARG A 205 -17.87 31.60 -2.34
CA ARG A 205 -18.55 31.97 -1.10
C ARG A 205 -19.85 32.72 -1.35
N ALA A 206 -19.93 33.48 -2.44
CA ALA A 206 -21.15 34.19 -2.81
C ALA A 206 -22.25 33.25 -3.32
N LEU A 207 -21.87 32.13 -3.93
CA LEU A 207 -22.79 31.10 -4.48
C LEU A 207 -23.16 30.04 -3.45
N ASP A 208 -22.17 29.57 -2.72
CA ASP A 208 -22.29 28.51 -1.71
C ASP A 208 -21.47 28.83 -0.46
N PRO A 209 -22.03 29.45 0.55
CA PRO A 209 -21.37 29.70 1.82
C PRO A 209 -21.37 28.47 2.75
N SER A 210 -21.95 27.35 2.35
CA SER A 210 -22.16 26.19 3.21
C SER A 210 -21.00 25.21 3.20
N ARG A 211 -20.10 25.29 2.19
CA ARG A 211 -18.94 24.42 2.06
C ARG A 211 -17.64 25.21 2.19
N PRO A 212 -16.67 24.67 2.95
CA PRO A 212 -15.32 25.23 3.02
C PRO A 212 -14.59 25.13 1.67
N ILE A 213 -13.55 25.95 1.52
CA ILE A 213 -12.72 26.05 0.33
C ILE A 213 -11.34 25.47 0.62
N HIS A 214 -10.85 24.67 -0.31
CA HIS A 214 -9.52 24.07 -0.36
C HIS A 214 -8.74 24.62 -1.56
N TYR A 215 -7.43 24.64 -1.45
CA TYR A 215 -6.48 24.76 -2.57
C TYR A 215 -5.08 24.36 -2.10
N GLU A 216 -4.40 23.51 -2.87
CA GLU A 216 -2.98 23.26 -2.70
C GLU A 216 -2.19 24.33 -3.46
N GLY A 217 -1.30 25.02 -2.76
CA GLY A 217 -0.51 26.15 -3.27
C GLY A 217 -0.73 27.44 -2.49
N ASP A 218 -1.80 27.61 -1.71
CA ASP A 218 -1.96 28.66 -0.71
C ASP A 218 -1.44 28.19 0.66
N TRP A 219 -0.15 28.06 0.79
CA TRP A 219 0.48 27.57 2.03
C TRP A 219 0.35 28.54 3.20
N SER A 220 0.06 29.82 2.91
CA SER A 220 -0.33 30.82 3.90
C SER A 220 -1.76 30.62 4.40
N SER A 221 -2.58 29.91 3.63
CA SER A 221 -4.02 29.71 3.85
C SER A 221 -4.79 31.04 3.94
N GLU A 222 -4.39 32.05 3.16
CA GLU A 222 -5.02 33.37 3.17
C GLU A 222 -6.44 33.32 2.58
N HIS A 223 -6.64 32.49 1.53
CA HIS A 223 -7.87 32.47 0.73
C HIS A 223 -8.72 31.21 0.91
N VAL A 224 -8.27 30.23 1.72
CA VAL A 224 -8.89 28.92 1.93
C VAL A 224 -9.29 28.69 3.38
N ASP A 225 -10.04 27.61 3.64
CA ASP A 225 -10.55 27.24 4.97
C ASP A 225 -9.89 25.96 5.50
N VAL A 226 -9.08 25.29 4.70
CA VAL A 226 -8.33 24.08 5.03
C VAL A 226 -6.85 24.34 4.74
N TYR A 227 -5.97 24.08 5.70
CA TYR A 227 -4.53 24.06 5.46
C TYR A 227 -4.18 22.76 4.73
N SER A 228 -3.58 22.86 3.57
CA SER A 228 -3.26 21.70 2.73
C SER A 228 -1.78 21.64 2.38
N ARG A 229 -1.27 20.41 2.27
CA ARG A 229 0.07 20.12 1.77
C ARG A 229 0.02 18.86 0.91
N MET A 230 0.96 18.76 -0.03
CA MET A 230 1.29 17.52 -0.72
C MET A 230 2.52 16.90 -0.11
N TYR A 231 2.50 15.58 0.07
CA TYR A 231 3.66 14.75 0.45
C TYR A 231 4.47 15.25 1.65
N ALA A 232 3.83 15.96 2.59
CA ALA A 232 4.49 16.32 3.83
C ALA A 232 4.93 15.06 4.56
N SER A 233 6.17 15.04 5.07
CA SER A 233 6.70 13.90 5.82
C SER A 233 5.90 13.62 7.09
N THR A 234 5.99 12.39 7.61
CA THR A 234 5.36 12.03 8.90
C THR A 234 5.80 12.95 10.03
N GLN A 235 7.06 13.42 10.00
CA GLN A 235 7.57 14.38 10.97
C GLN A 235 6.87 15.74 10.84
N GLU A 236 6.71 16.27 9.61
CA GLU A 236 5.99 17.53 9.38
C GLU A 236 4.51 17.40 9.77
N VAL A 237 3.84 16.32 9.38
CA VAL A 237 2.45 16.04 9.75
C VAL A 237 2.28 15.98 11.27
N ALA A 238 3.21 15.35 11.99
CA ALA A 238 3.20 15.33 13.46
C ALA A 238 3.37 16.73 14.07
N LEU A 239 4.24 17.59 13.51
CA LEU A 239 4.37 18.98 13.95
C LEU A 239 3.08 19.76 13.69
N ILE A 240 2.48 19.60 12.51
CA ILE A 240 1.21 20.27 12.17
C ILE A 240 0.10 19.79 13.10
N GLY A 241 0.01 18.50 13.37
CA GLY A 241 -0.99 17.93 14.29
C GLY A 241 -0.92 18.53 15.69
N ARG A 242 0.28 18.88 16.17
CA ARG A 242 0.50 19.54 17.47
C ARG A 242 0.44 21.08 17.41
N GLY A 243 0.30 21.69 16.22
CA GLY A 243 0.36 23.14 16.02
C GLY A 243 1.77 23.71 16.20
N GLU A 244 2.80 22.90 15.95
CA GLU A 244 4.23 23.22 16.12
C GLU A 244 4.96 23.39 14.77
N GLU A 245 4.24 23.44 13.65
CA GLU A 245 4.78 23.71 12.33
C GLU A 245 5.48 25.07 12.25
N ASP A 246 6.40 25.23 11.30
CA ASP A 246 7.16 26.46 11.09
C ASP A 246 6.25 27.68 10.95
N ALA A 247 6.59 28.74 11.65
CA ALA A 247 5.81 29.97 11.67
C ALA A 247 5.91 30.72 10.34
N LEU A 248 4.80 31.27 9.87
CA LEU A 248 4.81 32.23 8.77
C LEU A 248 5.42 33.58 9.23
N ALA A 249 5.97 34.32 8.25
CA ALA A 249 6.52 35.63 8.51
C ALA A 249 5.44 36.63 8.97
N ASP A 250 4.21 36.48 8.51
CA ASP A 250 3.04 37.25 8.96
C ASP A 250 2.37 36.51 10.13
N GLY A 251 2.38 37.12 11.30
CA GLY A 251 1.84 36.53 12.53
C GLY A 251 0.31 36.39 12.55
N GLU A 252 -0.43 37.23 11.80
CA GLU A 252 -1.89 37.10 11.70
C GLU A 252 -2.28 35.90 10.81
N LEU A 253 -1.58 35.73 9.67
CA LEU A 253 -1.74 34.58 8.81
C LEU A 253 -1.28 33.28 9.51
N ASP A 254 -0.18 33.33 10.27
CA ASP A 254 0.26 32.16 11.04
C ASP A 254 -0.78 31.71 12.07
N ALA A 255 -1.32 32.65 12.83
CA ALA A 255 -2.37 32.37 13.80
C ALA A 255 -3.66 31.82 13.11
N ARG A 256 -4.02 32.36 11.94
CA ARG A 256 -5.14 31.87 11.14
C ARG A 256 -4.88 30.44 10.67
N ARG A 257 -3.74 30.15 10.02
CA ARG A 257 -3.40 28.82 9.51
C ARG A 257 -3.39 27.76 10.59
N ARG A 258 -2.85 28.07 11.78
CA ARG A 258 -2.85 27.16 12.94
C ARG A 258 -4.26 26.87 13.48
N GLY A 259 -5.22 27.71 13.22
CA GLY A 259 -6.63 27.52 13.56
C GLY A 259 -7.44 26.74 12.52
N LEU A 260 -6.85 26.30 11.41
CA LEU A 260 -7.51 25.53 10.36
C LEU A 260 -7.27 24.04 10.52
N PRO A 261 -8.21 23.17 10.08
CA PRO A 261 -7.94 21.76 9.92
C PRO A 261 -6.89 21.54 8.86
N PHE A 262 -6.14 20.44 8.96
CA PHE A 262 -5.08 20.08 8.02
C PHE A 262 -5.46 18.85 7.20
N MET A 263 -5.16 18.90 5.90
CA MET A 263 -5.37 17.81 4.95
C MET A 263 -4.10 17.56 4.12
N GLN A 264 -3.72 16.31 3.94
CA GLN A 264 -2.79 15.92 2.88
C GLN A 264 -3.60 15.69 1.59
N CYS A 265 -3.66 16.69 0.69
CA CYS A 265 -4.40 16.51 -0.57
C CYS A 265 -3.77 15.49 -1.50
N GLU A 266 -2.47 15.22 -1.33
CA GLU A 266 -1.74 14.12 -1.93
C GLU A 266 -0.71 13.59 -0.94
N TYR A 267 -0.64 12.26 -0.79
CA TYR A 267 0.36 11.61 0.06
C TYR A 267 0.53 10.13 -0.32
N VAL A 268 1.52 9.47 0.24
CA VAL A 268 1.84 8.04 0.04
C VAL A 268 1.75 7.65 -1.44
N HIS A 269 2.58 8.30 -2.26
CA HIS A 269 2.61 8.13 -3.71
C HIS A 269 2.79 6.66 -4.09
N ALA A 270 1.81 6.10 -4.82
CA ALA A 270 1.67 4.66 -5.05
C ALA A 270 2.40 4.15 -6.30
N MET A 271 3.43 4.84 -6.76
CA MET A 271 4.15 4.50 -7.98
C MET A 271 4.89 3.16 -7.85
N GLY A 272 4.55 2.23 -8.73
CA GLY A 272 5.17 0.91 -8.79
C GLY A 272 4.95 0.10 -7.52
N ASN A 273 6.02 -0.53 -6.99
CA ASN A 273 5.96 -1.25 -5.72
C ASN A 273 6.01 -0.26 -4.55
N GLY A 274 4.86 -0.04 -3.96
CA GLY A 274 4.58 0.88 -2.86
C GLY A 274 3.06 1.03 -2.64
N PRO A 275 2.61 1.97 -1.80
CA PRO A 275 3.41 2.86 -0.95
C PRO A 275 3.91 2.19 0.33
N GLY A 276 5.09 2.61 0.81
CA GLY A 276 5.60 2.26 2.14
C GLY A 276 5.25 3.30 3.20
N GLY A 277 5.20 2.90 4.48
CA GLY A 277 4.99 3.82 5.60
C GLY A 277 3.57 4.36 5.74
N PHE A 278 2.57 3.70 5.14
CA PHE A 278 1.20 4.16 5.13
C PHE A 278 0.57 4.18 6.53
N THR A 279 0.84 3.16 7.34
CA THR A 279 0.34 3.06 8.72
C THR A 279 0.82 4.22 9.58
N ASP A 280 2.07 4.70 9.38
CA ASP A 280 2.64 5.81 10.15
C ASP A 280 1.84 7.12 9.97
N TYR A 281 1.32 7.39 8.76
CA TYR A 281 0.43 8.53 8.51
C TYR A 281 -0.96 8.35 9.14
N ASP A 282 -1.55 7.17 9.00
CA ASP A 282 -2.89 6.87 9.53
C ASP A 282 -2.93 7.00 11.05
N ASP A 283 -1.88 6.52 11.74
CA ASP A 283 -1.71 6.67 13.19
C ASP A 283 -1.63 8.15 13.61
N LEU A 284 -0.95 8.99 12.83
CA LEU A 284 -0.91 10.43 13.09
C LEU A 284 -2.27 11.10 12.87
N PHE A 285 -3.00 10.71 11.83
CA PHE A 285 -4.34 11.23 11.59
C PHE A 285 -5.30 10.88 12.73
N ASP A 286 -5.23 9.66 13.24
CA ASP A 286 -6.04 9.24 14.38
C ASP A 286 -5.64 9.99 15.68
N ALA A 287 -4.35 10.22 15.90
CA ALA A 287 -3.82 10.84 17.12
C ALA A 287 -4.19 12.33 17.27
N HIS A 288 -4.44 13.04 16.16
CA HIS A 288 -4.63 14.49 16.20
C HIS A 288 -5.96 14.93 15.57
N PRO A 289 -6.88 15.55 16.34
CA PRO A 289 -8.19 16.01 15.83
C PRO A 289 -8.08 17.02 14.66
N ARG A 290 -7.03 17.87 14.64
CA ARG A 290 -6.77 18.85 13.58
C ARG A 290 -6.47 18.22 12.24
N LEU A 291 -5.90 17.01 12.23
CA LEU A 291 -5.57 16.27 11.01
C LEU A 291 -6.84 15.58 10.50
N MET A 292 -7.40 16.05 9.40
CA MET A 292 -8.63 15.51 8.84
C MET A 292 -8.44 14.33 7.90
N GLY A 293 -7.19 13.87 7.71
CA GLY A 293 -6.85 12.77 6.80
C GLY A 293 -6.21 13.23 5.50
N GLY A 294 -6.35 12.44 4.44
CA GLY A 294 -5.71 12.76 3.15
C GLY A 294 -6.19 11.89 2.00
N PHE A 295 -5.57 12.12 0.83
CA PHE A 295 -5.89 11.46 -0.42
C PHE A 295 -4.63 10.83 -1.02
N VAL A 296 -4.60 9.50 -1.14
CA VAL A 296 -3.49 8.76 -1.76
C VAL A 296 -3.35 9.20 -3.21
N TRP A 297 -2.16 9.44 -3.67
CA TRP A 297 -1.84 9.61 -5.08
C TRP A 297 -1.36 8.27 -5.63
N GLU A 298 -2.09 7.61 -6.55
CA GLU A 298 -3.46 7.88 -6.94
C GLU A 298 -4.27 6.57 -7.08
N TRP A 299 -5.47 6.68 -7.61
CA TRP A 299 -6.40 5.56 -7.68
C TRP A 299 -5.95 4.44 -8.62
N LYS A 300 -5.50 4.78 -9.85
CA LYS A 300 -5.24 3.80 -10.89
C LYS A 300 -4.17 4.28 -11.87
N ASP A 301 -3.29 3.37 -12.29
CA ASP A 301 -2.33 3.59 -13.38
C ASP A 301 -3.01 4.08 -14.67
N HIS A 302 -2.36 4.98 -15.41
CA HIS A 302 -2.85 5.53 -16.67
C HIS A 302 -2.19 4.93 -17.92
N GLY A 303 -1.69 3.69 -17.81
CA GLY A 303 -1.12 2.98 -18.95
C GLY A 303 -2.13 2.74 -20.08
N ILE A 304 -1.74 3.02 -21.32
CA ILE A 304 -2.58 2.82 -22.52
C ILE A 304 -2.39 1.41 -23.03
N LEU A 305 -3.48 0.65 -23.21
CA LEU A 305 -3.42 -0.71 -23.72
C LEU A 305 -2.85 -0.77 -25.14
N ARG A 306 -1.75 -1.50 -25.29
CA ARG A 306 -1.06 -1.72 -26.56
C ARG A 306 -0.83 -3.20 -26.82
N ARG A 307 -0.36 -3.51 -28.02
CA ARG A 307 0.22 -4.81 -28.38
C ARG A 307 1.68 -4.62 -28.75
N GLU A 308 2.51 -5.56 -28.36
CA GLU A 308 3.91 -5.65 -28.78
C GLU A 308 4.05 -5.63 -30.32
N ASP A 309 3.14 -6.33 -30.99
CA ASP A 309 3.09 -6.42 -32.46
C ASP A 309 1.76 -5.82 -32.96
N LEU A 310 1.77 -4.51 -33.24
CA LEU A 310 0.61 -3.79 -33.75
C LEU A 310 0.23 -4.20 -35.18
N ASP A 311 1.19 -4.64 -36.00
CA ASP A 311 0.99 -4.93 -37.43
C ASP A 311 0.51 -6.38 -37.67
N ALA A 312 1.08 -7.36 -36.97
CA ALA A 312 0.73 -8.77 -37.11
C ALA A 312 -0.45 -9.21 -36.21
N GLY A 313 -0.74 -8.48 -35.15
CA GLY A 313 -1.84 -8.77 -34.21
C GLY A 313 -1.66 -10.05 -33.39
N THR A 314 -0.42 -10.51 -33.28
CA THR A 314 -0.03 -11.77 -32.60
C THR A 314 0.78 -11.56 -31.33
N GLY A 315 1.28 -10.35 -31.08
CA GLY A 315 2.04 -9.98 -29.89
C GLY A 315 1.21 -9.94 -28.61
N GLU A 316 1.86 -10.02 -27.47
CA GLU A 316 1.23 -9.82 -26.17
C GLU A 316 0.69 -8.40 -26.00
N THR A 317 -0.36 -8.26 -25.22
CA THR A 317 -0.86 -6.95 -24.82
C THR A 317 -0.10 -6.46 -23.59
N PHE A 318 0.18 -5.17 -23.54
CA PHE A 318 0.82 -4.50 -22.42
C PHE A 318 0.27 -3.08 -22.26
N TYR A 319 0.60 -2.42 -21.16
CA TYR A 319 0.23 -1.03 -20.91
C TYR A 319 1.43 -0.14 -21.22
N GLY A 320 1.27 0.70 -22.25
CA GLY A 320 2.30 1.66 -22.67
C GLY A 320 2.27 2.93 -21.81
N TYR A 321 3.46 3.47 -21.58
CA TYR A 321 3.71 4.71 -20.85
C TYR A 321 4.59 5.66 -21.64
N GLY A 322 5.10 6.74 -21.04
CA GLY A 322 5.89 7.77 -21.74
C GLY A 322 7.13 7.20 -22.43
N GLY A 323 7.27 7.49 -23.74
CA GLY A 323 8.32 6.98 -24.63
C GLY A 323 7.85 5.89 -25.59
N ASP A 324 6.80 5.16 -25.29
CA ASP A 324 6.31 4.04 -26.09
C ASP A 324 5.60 4.46 -27.39
N PHE A 325 5.26 5.75 -27.54
CA PHE A 325 4.47 6.27 -28.64
C PHE A 325 5.32 7.04 -29.67
N GLY A 326 6.65 7.05 -29.50
CA GLY A 326 7.59 7.73 -30.38
C GLY A 326 7.79 9.21 -30.06
N GLU A 327 7.27 9.69 -28.93
CA GLU A 327 7.49 11.03 -28.42
C GLU A 327 8.91 11.19 -27.87
N THR A 328 9.48 12.39 -28.04
CA THR A 328 10.84 12.71 -27.58
C THR A 328 10.84 13.27 -26.16
N PHE A 329 9.77 13.93 -25.74
CA PHE A 329 9.62 14.52 -24.41
C PHE A 329 8.51 13.77 -23.67
N HIS A 330 8.86 13.14 -22.57
CA HIS A 330 7.94 12.37 -21.75
C HIS A 330 8.52 12.20 -20.34
N ASP A 331 7.67 11.86 -19.37
CA ASP A 331 8.03 11.63 -17.99
C ASP A 331 8.09 10.11 -17.65
N GLY A 332 8.17 9.25 -18.69
CA GLY A 332 8.34 7.82 -18.54
C GLY A 332 7.18 7.17 -17.78
N THR A 333 7.49 6.52 -16.66
CA THR A 333 6.57 5.76 -15.83
C THR A 333 5.73 6.61 -14.88
N PHE A 334 5.85 7.95 -14.88
CA PHE A 334 5.08 8.88 -14.03
C PHE A 334 3.58 8.97 -14.39
N ILE A 335 3.02 7.88 -14.85
CA ILE A 335 1.59 7.61 -15.05
C ILE A 335 1.22 6.19 -14.54
N ALA A 336 2.20 5.47 -14.00
CA ALA A 336 2.04 4.16 -13.38
C ALA A 336 2.20 4.30 -11.86
N ASP A 337 1.39 5.16 -11.28
CA ASP A 337 1.44 5.63 -9.89
C ASP A 337 0.12 5.35 -9.15
N GLY A 338 -0.65 4.40 -9.67
CA GLY A 338 -1.93 3.98 -9.14
C GLY A 338 -1.87 2.81 -8.15
N LEU A 339 -2.83 2.81 -7.22
CA LEU A 339 -3.11 1.66 -6.34
C LEU A 339 -3.67 0.46 -7.11
N LEU A 340 -4.25 0.70 -8.27
CA LEU A 340 -4.72 -0.32 -9.20
C LEU A 340 -3.91 -0.27 -10.49
N LEU A 341 -3.65 -1.44 -11.06
CA LEU A 341 -3.14 -1.52 -12.43
C LEU A 341 -4.16 -0.93 -13.43
N PRO A 342 -3.77 -0.62 -14.67
CA PRO A 342 -4.65 0.08 -15.62
C PRO A 342 -6.01 -0.60 -15.86
N ASP A 343 -6.09 -1.93 -15.74
CA ASP A 343 -7.30 -2.73 -15.91
C ASP A 343 -8.11 -2.94 -14.62
N ARG A 344 -7.77 -2.22 -13.55
CA ARG A 344 -8.33 -2.35 -12.20
C ARG A 344 -7.91 -3.62 -11.46
N THR A 345 -6.91 -4.34 -11.92
CA THR A 345 -6.30 -5.40 -11.10
C THR A 345 -5.70 -4.77 -9.83
N PRO A 346 -6.05 -5.25 -8.64
CA PRO A 346 -5.47 -4.76 -7.40
C PRO A 346 -3.97 -4.95 -7.34
N SER A 347 -3.22 -3.92 -6.95
CA SER A 347 -1.82 -4.06 -6.54
C SER A 347 -1.74 -4.45 -5.06
N PRO A 348 -0.58 -4.93 -4.56
CA PRO A 348 -0.37 -5.09 -3.12
C PRO A 348 -0.59 -3.79 -2.32
N GLY A 349 -0.33 -2.63 -2.93
CA GLY A 349 -0.54 -1.33 -2.30
C GLY A 349 -1.99 -1.03 -1.93
N ILE A 350 -2.97 -1.42 -2.78
CA ILE A 350 -4.39 -1.21 -2.41
C ILE A 350 -4.85 -2.18 -1.33
N VAL A 351 -4.27 -3.38 -1.26
CA VAL A 351 -4.58 -4.36 -0.20
C VAL A 351 -4.04 -3.85 1.14
N GLU A 352 -2.82 -3.30 1.15
CA GLU A 352 -2.24 -2.61 2.32
C GLU A 352 -3.10 -1.41 2.73
N MET A 353 -3.49 -0.55 1.78
CA MET A 353 -4.38 0.58 2.03
C MET A 353 -5.70 0.13 2.67
N ALA A 354 -6.32 -0.93 2.16
CA ALA A 354 -7.59 -1.43 2.71
C ALA A 354 -7.45 -1.89 4.17
N ALA A 355 -6.32 -2.53 4.51
CA ALA A 355 -6.04 -2.93 5.88
C ALA A 355 -5.80 -1.71 6.81
N VAL A 356 -5.11 -0.68 6.32
CA VAL A 356 -4.90 0.59 7.06
C VAL A 356 -6.21 1.35 7.22
N TYR A 357 -7.02 1.45 6.17
CA TYR A 357 -8.30 2.16 6.18
C TYR A 357 -9.44 1.37 6.84
N ALA A 358 -9.20 0.15 7.30
CA ALA A 358 -10.21 -0.71 7.91
C ALA A 358 -11.12 0.04 8.89
N PRO A 359 -12.45 -0.06 8.72
CA PRO A 359 -13.41 0.64 9.60
C PRO A 359 -13.50 0.00 10.99
N VAL A 360 -13.11 -1.26 11.13
CA VAL A 360 -12.93 -1.92 12.42
C VAL A 360 -11.45 -2.29 12.54
N ARG A 361 -10.69 -1.47 13.24
CA ARG A 361 -9.26 -1.69 13.43
C ARG A 361 -9.02 -2.71 14.53
N ILE A 362 -8.18 -3.70 14.27
CA ILE A 362 -7.81 -4.74 15.24
C ILE A 362 -6.29 -4.79 15.30
N ASP A 363 -5.74 -4.38 16.43
CA ASP A 363 -4.29 -4.31 16.65
C ASP A 363 -3.85 -5.16 17.83
N PRO A 364 -2.69 -5.84 17.76
CA PRO A 364 -2.07 -6.44 18.92
C PRO A 364 -1.65 -5.36 19.93
N LEU A 365 -1.93 -5.60 21.21
CA LEU A 365 -1.63 -4.69 22.30
C LEU A 365 -0.83 -5.39 23.39
N ASP A 366 0.27 -4.76 23.80
CA ASP A 366 1.09 -5.09 24.95
C ASP A 366 0.62 -4.20 26.12
N VAL A 367 -0.15 -4.78 27.03
CA VAL A 367 -0.78 -4.01 28.12
C VAL A 367 0.19 -3.77 29.29
N ASP A 368 1.07 -4.70 29.56
CA ASP A 368 1.99 -4.63 30.70
C ASP A 368 3.38 -4.10 30.36
N GLY A 369 3.66 -3.91 29.05
CA GLY A 369 4.88 -3.28 28.56
C GLY A 369 6.10 -4.19 28.61
N ASP A 370 5.91 -5.51 28.58
CA ASP A 370 7.01 -6.49 28.60
C ASP A 370 7.57 -6.80 27.20
N GLY A 371 6.94 -6.22 26.15
CA GLY A 371 7.30 -6.38 24.73
C GLY A 371 6.60 -7.57 24.08
N VAL A 372 5.65 -8.19 24.74
CA VAL A 372 4.81 -9.27 24.21
C VAL A 372 3.36 -8.80 24.14
N SER A 373 2.77 -8.79 22.94
CA SER A 373 1.35 -8.49 22.81
C SER A 373 0.53 -9.69 23.27
N ASP A 374 -0.33 -9.49 24.27
CA ASP A 374 -1.16 -10.51 24.90
C ASP A 374 -2.66 -10.31 24.65
N HIS A 375 -3.05 -9.15 24.10
CA HIS A 375 -4.42 -8.77 23.78
C HIS A 375 -4.57 -8.27 22.37
N LEU A 376 -5.80 -8.32 21.84
CA LEU A 376 -6.19 -7.57 20.63
C LEU A 376 -7.10 -6.40 21.03
N LEU A 377 -6.75 -5.20 20.59
CA LEU A 377 -7.59 -4.02 20.72
C LEU A 377 -8.44 -3.87 19.47
N VAL A 378 -9.75 -4.03 19.61
CA VAL A 378 -10.74 -3.78 18.56
C VAL A 378 -11.28 -2.38 18.72
N ARG A 379 -11.20 -1.57 17.67
CA ARG A 379 -11.69 -0.17 17.65
C ARG A 379 -12.71 0.04 16.54
N ASN A 380 -13.88 0.55 16.88
CA ASN A 380 -14.84 1.05 15.90
C ASN A 380 -14.37 2.42 15.37
N ARG A 381 -13.98 2.51 14.11
CA ARG A 381 -13.53 3.75 13.43
C ARG A 381 -14.62 4.39 12.57
N TYR A 382 -15.85 3.89 12.60
CA TYR A 382 -17.00 4.58 12.03
C TYR A 382 -17.29 5.86 12.81
N THR A 383 -17.78 6.86 12.11
CA THR A 383 -18.20 8.13 12.72
C THR A 383 -19.71 8.13 13.06
N PHE A 384 -20.52 7.44 12.26
CA PHE A 384 -22.00 7.49 12.35
C PHE A 384 -22.64 6.13 12.57
N ARG A 385 -21.87 5.03 12.48
CA ARG A 385 -22.39 3.66 12.63
C ARG A 385 -21.79 2.97 13.85
N ASP A 386 -22.62 2.23 14.55
CA ASP A 386 -22.16 1.23 15.50
C ASP A 386 -21.75 -0.08 14.78
N THR A 387 -21.31 -1.08 15.52
CA THR A 387 -20.89 -2.38 14.98
C THR A 387 -22.01 -3.42 14.91
N ALA A 388 -23.30 -3.02 14.98
CA ALA A 388 -24.43 -3.97 14.89
C ALA A 388 -24.45 -4.78 13.59
N HIS A 389 -23.82 -4.27 12.53
CA HIS A 389 -23.68 -4.93 11.23
C HIS A 389 -22.39 -5.75 11.10
N VAL A 390 -21.56 -5.81 12.13
CA VAL A 390 -20.27 -6.49 12.17
C VAL A 390 -20.37 -7.77 12.98
N ARG A 391 -19.84 -8.85 12.44
CA ARG A 391 -19.62 -10.11 13.14
C ARG A 391 -18.12 -10.28 13.41
N LEU A 392 -17.72 -10.45 14.64
CA LEU A 392 -16.37 -10.84 15.00
C LEU A 392 -16.27 -12.37 14.96
N ALA A 393 -15.27 -12.88 14.24
CA ALA A 393 -14.98 -14.30 14.19
C ALA A 393 -13.50 -14.51 14.45
N TRP A 394 -13.18 -15.54 15.22
CA TRP A 394 -11.77 -15.89 15.47
C TRP A 394 -11.45 -17.29 14.98
N SER A 395 -10.18 -17.53 14.68
CA SER A 395 -9.62 -18.83 14.31
C SER A 395 -8.23 -19.01 14.88
N LEU A 396 -7.90 -20.23 15.30
CA LEU A 396 -6.59 -20.63 15.76
C LEU A 396 -5.95 -21.52 14.71
N HIS A 397 -4.80 -21.12 14.19
CA HIS A 397 -4.11 -21.79 13.09
C HIS A 397 -2.72 -22.29 13.48
N GLN A 398 -2.38 -23.51 13.05
CA GLN A 398 -1.02 -23.98 12.95
C GLN A 398 -0.80 -24.56 11.56
N GLY A 399 0.11 -23.97 10.79
CA GLY A 399 0.25 -24.38 9.40
C GLY A 399 -1.05 -24.16 8.62
N HIS A 400 -1.44 -25.14 7.79
CA HIS A 400 -2.74 -25.16 7.11
C HIS A 400 -3.89 -25.65 8.00
N GLU A 401 -3.61 -26.10 9.22
CA GLU A 401 -4.61 -26.68 10.09
C GLU A 401 -5.29 -25.60 10.93
N VAL A 402 -6.60 -25.56 10.86
CA VAL A 402 -7.43 -24.82 11.81
C VAL A 402 -7.62 -25.69 13.05
N LEU A 403 -7.00 -25.31 14.15
CA LEU A 403 -7.08 -26.05 15.42
C LEU A 403 -8.38 -25.80 16.15
N ALA A 404 -8.91 -24.60 16.06
CA ALA A 404 -10.18 -24.16 16.61
C ALA A 404 -10.67 -22.91 15.91
N GLU A 405 -11.98 -22.67 15.97
CA GLU A 405 -12.63 -21.46 15.49
C GLU A 405 -13.85 -21.14 16.33
N GLY A 406 -14.27 -19.88 16.33
CA GLY A 406 -15.46 -19.45 17.09
C GLY A 406 -15.75 -17.97 16.94
N GLU A 407 -16.63 -17.52 17.77
CA GLU A 407 -16.95 -16.09 17.94
C GLU A 407 -16.63 -15.70 19.38
N PRO A 408 -16.27 -14.45 19.67
CA PRO A 408 -16.10 -14.00 21.04
C PRO A 408 -17.40 -14.22 21.83
N ASP A 409 -17.28 -14.63 23.10
CA ASP A 409 -18.44 -14.79 23.98
C ASP A 409 -18.95 -13.42 24.34
N ASP A 410 -19.92 -12.77 23.50
CA ASP A 410 -20.46 -11.63 24.06
C ASP A 410 -21.59 -10.84 23.54
N GLU A 411 -22.33 -10.37 24.57
CA GLU A 411 -23.24 -9.24 24.51
C GLU A 411 -22.50 -7.88 24.32
N ASP A 412 -21.16 -7.85 24.40
CA ASP A 412 -20.33 -6.63 24.45
C ASP A 412 -19.61 -6.27 23.14
N THR A 413 -19.84 -6.99 22.01
CA THR A 413 -19.26 -6.69 20.71
C THR A 413 -19.93 -5.51 19.97
N LEU A 414 -21.01 -4.98 20.51
CA LEU A 414 -21.67 -3.79 19.99
C LEU A 414 -20.93 -2.54 20.45
N LEU A 415 -20.10 -1.99 19.58
CA LEU A 415 -19.33 -0.78 19.83
C LEU A 415 -19.97 0.44 19.14
N ALA A 416 -20.25 1.50 19.92
CA ALA A 416 -20.60 2.79 19.36
C ALA A 416 -19.41 3.43 18.60
N PRO A 417 -19.63 4.47 17.79
CA PRO A 417 -18.56 5.19 17.12
C PRO A 417 -17.42 5.61 18.06
N GLY A 418 -16.19 5.19 17.74
CA GLY A 418 -14.98 5.48 18.50
C GLY A 418 -14.79 4.64 19.76
N GLU A 419 -15.70 3.72 20.09
CA GLU A 419 -15.50 2.80 21.22
C GLU A 419 -14.49 1.70 20.91
N GLU A 420 -13.89 1.17 21.96
CA GLU A 420 -12.86 0.16 21.96
C GLU A 420 -13.24 -1.05 22.81
N LEU A 421 -12.80 -2.24 22.37
CA LEU A 421 -12.96 -3.50 23.08
C LEU A 421 -11.60 -4.19 23.15
N LEU A 422 -11.23 -4.61 24.34
CA LEU A 422 -10.06 -5.45 24.55
C LEU A 422 -10.48 -6.93 24.49
N LEU A 423 -9.86 -7.69 23.58
CA LEU A 423 -10.13 -9.12 23.41
C LEU A 423 -8.95 -9.95 23.89
N ASP A 424 -9.26 -10.93 24.74
CA ASP A 424 -8.36 -12.00 25.14
C ASP A 424 -8.53 -13.23 24.27
N ALA A 425 -7.44 -13.93 23.99
CA ALA A 425 -7.56 -15.24 23.37
C ALA A 425 -8.28 -16.20 24.36
N PRO A 426 -9.28 -16.97 23.88
CA PRO A 426 -10.00 -17.92 24.73
C PRO A 426 -9.03 -18.89 25.42
N GLU A 427 -9.29 -19.26 26.70
CA GLU A 427 -8.44 -20.20 27.46
C GLU A 427 -8.22 -21.50 26.67
N GLU A 428 -9.25 -21.97 25.96
CA GLU A 428 -9.18 -23.16 25.11
C GLU A 428 -8.15 -22.97 23.98
N ALA A 429 -8.16 -21.82 23.31
CA ALA A 429 -7.22 -21.50 22.23
C ALA A 429 -5.78 -21.45 22.76
N VAL A 430 -5.55 -20.82 23.90
CA VAL A 430 -4.25 -20.79 24.59
C VAL A 430 -3.76 -22.19 24.94
N ALA A 431 -4.65 -23.04 25.51
CA ALA A 431 -4.33 -24.40 25.86
C ALA A 431 -3.99 -25.26 24.62
N LEU A 432 -4.75 -25.12 23.53
CA LEU A 432 -4.49 -25.82 22.27
C LEU A 432 -3.17 -25.36 21.65
N ALA A 433 -2.88 -24.06 21.64
CA ALA A 433 -1.63 -23.50 21.11
C ALA A 433 -0.40 -24.06 21.85
N ALA A 434 -0.48 -24.18 23.19
CA ALA A 434 0.60 -24.72 24.00
C ALA A 434 0.87 -26.20 23.71
N GLN A 435 -0.15 -26.98 23.36
CA GLN A 435 -0.08 -28.42 23.11
C GLN A 435 0.09 -28.77 21.61
N ALA A 436 -0.07 -27.80 20.71
CA ALA A 436 -0.02 -28.02 19.27
C ALA A 436 1.28 -28.72 18.86
N PRO A 437 1.24 -29.75 18.00
CA PRO A 437 2.42 -30.48 17.54
C PRO A 437 3.26 -29.63 16.57
N GLY A 438 4.43 -30.15 16.17
CA GLY A 438 5.24 -29.51 15.14
C GLY A 438 5.99 -28.26 15.61
N ARG A 439 6.63 -27.59 14.66
CA ARG A 439 7.50 -26.43 14.90
C ARG A 439 6.83 -25.12 14.53
N GLU A 440 5.88 -25.13 13.62
CA GLU A 440 5.26 -23.93 13.09
C GLU A 440 4.67 -23.06 14.22
N PRO A 441 4.66 -21.74 14.03
CA PRO A 441 4.00 -20.83 14.95
C PRO A 441 2.49 -21.13 15.02
N VAL A 442 1.85 -20.73 16.11
CA VAL A 442 0.40 -20.81 16.28
C VAL A 442 -0.16 -19.43 16.45
N TRP A 443 -1.06 -19.07 15.54
CA TRP A 443 -1.67 -17.77 15.46
C TRP A 443 -3.13 -17.81 15.85
N TRP A 444 -3.54 -16.89 16.69
CA TRP A 444 -4.94 -16.58 16.94
C TRP A 444 -5.32 -15.33 16.15
N THR A 445 -6.23 -15.47 15.19
CA THR A 445 -6.65 -14.43 14.25
C THR A 445 -8.08 -14.05 14.56
N VAL A 446 -8.37 -12.76 14.71
CA VAL A 446 -9.72 -12.21 14.79
C VAL A 446 -10.00 -11.41 13.53
N ARG A 447 -11.18 -11.66 12.92
CA ARG A 447 -11.69 -10.92 11.77
C ARG A 447 -13.01 -10.26 12.11
N ALA A 448 -13.14 -8.99 11.77
CA ALA A 448 -14.41 -8.30 11.70
C ALA A 448 -14.93 -8.47 10.26
N VAL A 449 -16.09 -9.11 10.10
CA VAL A 449 -16.69 -9.36 8.79
C VAL A 449 -18.07 -8.74 8.73
N GLN A 450 -18.51 -8.38 7.52
CA GLN A 450 -19.86 -7.88 7.29
C GLN A 450 -20.87 -8.95 7.68
N GLY A 451 -21.72 -8.68 8.66
CA GLY A 451 -22.79 -9.59 9.09
C GLY A 451 -23.99 -9.58 8.14
N ALA A 452 -24.69 -10.71 8.11
CA ALA A 452 -25.92 -10.84 7.29
C ALA A 452 -27.15 -10.17 7.92
N ALA A 453 -27.06 -9.70 9.14
CA ALA A 453 -28.21 -9.23 9.93
C ALA A 453 -28.06 -7.77 10.36
N GLY A 454 -29.08 -6.96 10.05
CA GLY A 454 -29.27 -5.61 10.54
C GLY A 454 -30.18 -4.82 9.61
N ALA A 455 -30.82 -3.79 10.13
CA ALA A 455 -31.61 -2.82 9.32
C ALA A 455 -30.74 -2.15 8.25
N ASP A 456 -29.41 -2.21 8.40
CA ASP A 456 -28.41 -1.62 7.52
C ASP A 456 -27.91 -2.56 6.41
N ALA A 457 -28.32 -3.83 6.38
CA ALA A 457 -27.96 -4.76 5.32
C ALA A 457 -28.37 -4.27 3.91
N GLY A 458 -29.33 -3.36 3.83
CA GLY A 458 -29.73 -2.69 2.59
C GLY A 458 -28.78 -1.59 2.11
N LEU A 459 -28.03 -0.94 3.00
CA LEU A 459 -27.09 0.15 2.65
C LEU A 459 -25.84 -0.41 1.97
N ASP A 460 -25.36 -1.54 2.46
CA ASP A 460 -24.14 -2.16 1.96
C ASP A 460 -24.41 -3.15 0.81
N ALA A 461 -25.65 -3.66 0.68
CA ALA A 461 -26.01 -4.68 -0.31
C ALA A 461 -25.65 -4.28 -1.75
N ALA A 462 -25.77 -2.99 -2.08
CA ALA A 462 -25.56 -2.49 -3.43
C ALA A 462 -24.08 -2.56 -3.88
N TRP A 463 -23.12 -2.35 -2.99
CA TRP A 463 -21.70 -2.40 -3.34
C TRP A 463 -21.04 -3.72 -2.96
N LEU A 464 -21.69 -4.54 -2.14
CA LEU A 464 -21.30 -5.92 -1.84
C LEU A 464 -21.78 -6.93 -2.91
N ASP A 465 -22.75 -6.54 -3.75
CA ASP A 465 -23.28 -7.41 -4.80
C ASP A 465 -22.15 -7.88 -5.75
N GLY A 466 -22.05 -9.19 -5.95
CA GLY A 466 -21.05 -9.82 -6.78
C GLY A 466 -19.67 -10.01 -6.09
N LEU A 467 -19.56 -9.84 -4.78
CA LEU A 467 -18.39 -10.30 -4.04
C LEU A 467 -18.49 -11.83 -3.79
N ASP A 468 -17.41 -12.52 -4.14
CA ASP A 468 -17.23 -13.92 -3.76
C ASP A 468 -16.66 -13.99 -2.33
N GLY A 469 -17.46 -14.45 -1.38
CA GLY A 469 -17.04 -14.62 0.02
C GLY A 469 -17.46 -13.50 0.97
N GLU A 470 -16.89 -13.53 2.18
CA GLU A 470 -17.16 -12.55 3.25
C GLU A 470 -16.37 -11.25 3.01
N HIS A 471 -17.03 -10.13 3.22
CA HIS A 471 -16.33 -8.84 3.19
C HIS A 471 -15.69 -8.58 4.57
N VAL A 472 -14.35 -8.48 4.59
CA VAL A 472 -13.56 -8.24 5.81
C VAL A 472 -13.46 -6.75 6.06
N LEU A 473 -13.94 -6.32 7.22
CA LEU A 473 -13.92 -4.92 7.70
C LEU A 473 -12.69 -4.62 8.57
N GLY A 474 -11.93 -5.65 8.92
CA GLY A 474 -10.68 -5.55 9.67
C GLY A 474 -10.22 -6.91 10.17
N ALA A 475 -8.91 -7.04 10.41
CA ALA A 475 -8.30 -8.25 10.93
C ALA A 475 -7.11 -7.93 11.83
N GLY A 476 -6.88 -8.78 12.84
CA GLY A 476 -5.71 -8.71 13.71
C GLY A 476 -5.34 -10.08 14.23
N GLN A 477 -4.09 -10.24 14.68
CA GLN A 477 -3.55 -11.52 15.13
C GLN A 477 -2.69 -11.40 16.38
N LEU A 478 -2.72 -12.45 17.20
CA LEU A 478 -1.72 -12.71 18.24
C LEU A 478 -0.95 -13.98 17.94
N LEU A 479 0.35 -13.94 18.19
CA LEU A 479 1.23 -15.10 18.16
C LEU A 479 1.15 -15.81 19.52
N LEU A 480 0.28 -16.81 19.67
CA LEU A 480 0.14 -17.55 20.93
C LEU A 480 1.28 -18.51 21.20
N ARG A 481 1.94 -18.98 20.15
CA ARG A 481 3.14 -19.80 20.30
C ARG A 481 4.12 -19.50 19.16
N ALA A 482 5.30 -19.05 19.52
CA ALA A 482 6.40 -18.85 18.58
C ALA A 482 6.88 -20.17 17.96
N GLN A 483 7.57 -20.07 16.84
CA GLN A 483 8.25 -21.19 16.20
C GLN A 483 9.20 -21.86 17.18
N ARG A 484 9.18 -23.20 17.22
CA ARG A 484 10.18 -23.95 18.00
C ARG A 484 11.52 -23.96 17.28
N ALA A 485 12.61 -23.96 18.04
CA ALA A 485 13.97 -24.01 17.50
C ALA A 485 14.18 -25.20 16.55
N LEU A 486 15.06 -25.03 15.57
CA LEU A 486 15.53 -26.14 14.76
C LEU A 486 16.16 -27.21 15.66
N PRO A 487 15.82 -28.51 15.50
CA PRO A 487 16.49 -29.56 16.23
C PRO A 487 17.97 -29.53 15.93
N GLU A 488 18.80 -29.95 16.90
CA GLU A 488 20.24 -30.05 16.67
C GLU A 488 20.55 -30.94 15.48
N ALA A 489 21.64 -30.59 14.76
CA ALA A 489 22.09 -31.38 13.62
C ALA A 489 22.45 -32.80 14.07
N GLY A 490 22.01 -33.80 13.31
CA GLY A 490 22.38 -35.19 13.52
C GLY A 490 23.82 -35.50 13.07
N ASP A 491 24.22 -36.77 13.22
CA ASP A 491 25.53 -37.29 12.79
C ASP A 491 25.55 -37.64 11.27
N GLY A 492 25.02 -36.76 10.42
CA GLY A 492 24.99 -36.97 8.98
C GLY A 492 26.39 -37.05 8.38
N ALA A 493 26.52 -37.78 7.28
CA ALA A 493 27.82 -38.02 6.64
C ALA A 493 28.32 -36.80 5.86
N ALA A 494 29.52 -36.37 6.16
CA ALA A 494 30.30 -35.40 5.36
C ALA A 494 31.61 -36.06 4.90
N SER A 495 32.05 -35.76 3.67
CA SER A 495 33.25 -36.38 3.08
C SER A 495 33.89 -35.50 2.02
N GLN A 496 35.20 -35.69 1.79
CA GLN A 496 35.89 -35.09 0.66
C GLN A 496 36.20 -36.18 -0.37
N GLY A 497 35.84 -35.93 -1.63
CA GLY A 497 36.08 -36.82 -2.74
C GLY A 497 37.56 -36.83 -3.21
N ALA A 498 37.93 -37.81 -3.99
CA ALA A 498 39.29 -37.92 -4.55
C ALA A 498 39.60 -36.78 -5.56
N ASP A 499 38.61 -36.14 -6.10
CA ASP A 499 38.70 -34.96 -6.99
C ASP A 499 38.86 -33.63 -6.22
N GLY A 500 38.81 -33.70 -4.89
CA GLY A 500 38.91 -32.55 -3.98
C GLY A 500 37.60 -31.88 -3.68
N GLY A 501 36.49 -32.28 -4.30
CA GLY A 501 35.15 -31.77 -3.99
C GLY A 501 34.64 -32.28 -2.65
N PHE A 502 33.56 -31.65 -2.14
CA PHE A 502 32.98 -32.03 -0.85
C PHE A 502 31.53 -32.50 -1.01
N ALA A 503 31.12 -33.40 -0.11
CA ALA A 503 29.76 -33.89 0.04
C ALA A 503 29.31 -33.69 1.49
N VAL A 504 28.16 -33.06 1.72
CA VAL A 504 27.58 -32.79 3.04
C VAL A 504 26.08 -33.10 2.97
N GLY A 505 25.69 -34.29 3.43
CA GLY A 505 24.31 -34.77 3.23
C GLY A 505 23.93 -34.77 1.74
N PRO A 506 22.83 -34.10 1.36
CA PRO A 506 22.40 -33.99 -0.04
C PRO A 506 23.20 -32.95 -0.85
N ALA A 507 23.98 -32.09 -0.20
CA ALA A 507 24.73 -31.03 -0.85
C ALA A 507 26.05 -31.50 -1.44
N ARG A 508 26.41 -31.02 -2.63
CA ARG A 508 27.66 -31.30 -3.35
C ARG A 508 28.36 -29.98 -3.66
N PHE A 509 29.66 -29.94 -3.39
CA PHE A 509 30.49 -28.75 -3.56
C PHE A 509 31.71 -29.07 -4.43
N ASP A 510 32.16 -28.09 -5.19
CA ASP A 510 33.44 -28.18 -5.88
C ASP A 510 34.61 -28.06 -4.88
N ARG A 511 35.85 -28.19 -5.40
CA ARG A 511 37.07 -28.08 -4.58
C ARG A 511 37.30 -26.72 -3.93
N ALA A 512 36.61 -25.68 -4.44
CA ALA A 512 36.68 -24.33 -3.87
C ALA A 512 35.61 -24.11 -2.80
N GLY A 513 34.68 -25.03 -2.62
CA GLY A 513 33.56 -24.93 -1.67
C GLY A 513 32.29 -24.34 -2.27
N ARG A 514 32.17 -24.17 -3.61
CA ARG A 514 30.95 -23.74 -4.25
C ARG A 514 29.95 -24.88 -4.29
N LEU A 515 28.73 -24.60 -3.84
CA LEU A 515 27.61 -25.54 -3.95
C LEU A 515 27.28 -25.75 -5.44
N THR A 516 27.27 -26.97 -5.89
CA THR A 516 27.08 -27.37 -7.30
C THR A 516 25.81 -28.20 -7.51
N ALA A 517 25.34 -28.87 -6.48
CA ALA A 517 24.07 -29.58 -6.51
C ALA A 517 23.48 -29.75 -5.09
N LEU A 518 22.17 -29.85 -5.04
CA LEU A 518 21.40 -30.10 -3.84
C LEU A 518 20.34 -31.15 -4.15
N GLY A 519 20.46 -32.36 -3.55
CA GLY A 519 19.54 -33.46 -3.78
C GLY A 519 19.43 -33.89 -5.26
N GLY A 520 20.51 -33.72 -6.04
CA GLY A 520 20.51 -34.02 -7.48
C GLY A 520 19.93 -32.91 -8.38
N VAL A 521 19.46 -31.79 -7.82
CA VAL A 521 19.16 -30.57 -8.55
C VAL A 521 20.47 -29.80 -8.74
N ALA A 522 20.79 -29.41 -9.96
CA ALA A 522 21.99 -28.62 -10.24
C ALA A 522 21.78 -27.19 -9.69
N VAL A 523 22.83 -26.67 -9.07
CA VAL A 523 22.84 -25.31 -8.50
C VAL A 523 23.74 -24.44 -9.39
N ARG A 524 23.15 -23.43 -10.02
CA ARG A 524 23.87 -22.47 -10.86
C ARG A 524 24.69 -21.50 -10.03
N THR A 525 24.16 -21.09 -8.89
CA THR A 525 24.84 -20.21 -7.95
C THR A 525 24.30 -20.43 -6.54
N ALA A 526 25.15 -20.23 -5.54
CA ALA A 526 24.80 -20.06 -4.14
C ALA A 526 25.82 -19.08 -3.58
N ARG A 527 25.40 -17.82 -3.36
CA ARG A 527 26.30 -16.74 -2.93
C ARG A 527 25.59 -15.77 -2.00
N VAL A 528 26.35 -15.07 -1.17
CA VAL A 528 25.84 -13.91 -0.46
C VAL A 528 25.41 -12.84 -1.48
N ASP A 529 24.28 -12.22 -1.26
CA ASP A 529 23.74 -11.20 -2.13
C ASP A 529 23.27 -9.99 -1.33
N ALA A 530 23.34 -8.81 -1.99
CA ALA A 530 22.90 -7.54 -1.44
C ALA A 530 22.37 -6.63 -2.55
N TRP A 531 21.79 -7.21 -3.61
CA TRP A 531 21.18 -6.48 -4.72
C TRP A 531 19.74 -6.92 -4.96
N ARG A 532 18.84 -5.94 -5.22
CA ARG A 532 17.52 -6.17 -5.79
C ARG A 532 17.32 -5.27 -7.01
N ALA A 533 16.37 -5.62 -7.89
CA ALA A 533 15.88 -4.68 -8.89
C ALA A 533 15.32 -3.44 -8.18
N SER A 534 15.69 -2.25 -8.64
CA SER A 534 15.20 -1.03 -8.03
C SER A 534 13.69 -0.86 -8.27
N THR A 535 12.98 -0.33 -7.28
CA THR A 535 11.62 0.19 -7.47
C THR A 535 11.69 1.60 -8.05
N ASP A 536 10.57 2.12 -8.56
CA ASP A 536 10.48 3.52 -8.97
C ASP A 536 10.80 4.47 -7.79
N ASN A 537 10.47 4.05 -6.56
CA ASN A 537 10.82 4.78 -5.35
C ASN A 537 12.33 4.72 -5.03
N ASP A 538 12.99 3.59 -5.23
CA ASP A 538 14.45 3.47 -5.05
C ASP A 538 15.22 4.33 -6.07
N HIS A 539 14.70 4.42 -7.31
CA HIS A 539 15.26 5.22 -8.40
C HIS A 539 15.10 6.72 -8.13
N ALA A 540 13.97 7.11 -7.58
CA ALA A 540 13.65 8.50 -7.35
C ALA A 540 14.44 9.09 -6.19
N LYS A 541 14.75 10.36 -6.32
CA LYS A 541 15.47 11.12 -5.30
C LYS A 541 14.48 11.85 -4.41
N GLN A 542 14.38 11.47 -3.14
CA GLN A 542 13.60 12.26 -2.19
C GLN A 542 14.10 13.72 -2.11
N TRP A 543 13.19 14.64 -1.85
CA TRP A 543 13.39 16.08 -2.06
C TRP A 543 14.63 16.69 -1.38
N GLU A 544 14.99 16.23 -0.18
CA GLU A 544 16.13 16.74 0.56
C GLU A 544 17.40 15.87 0.43
N ALA A 545 17.31 14.72 -0.21
CA ALA A 545 18.44 13.82 -0.36
C ALA A 545 19.42 14.29 -1.44
N ALA A 546 20.71 14.08 -1.22
CA ALA A 546 21.71 14.36 -2.23
C ALA A 546 21.66 13.35 -3.39
N ARG A 547 21.22 12.12 -3.12
CA ARG A 547 21.17 11.00 -4.06
C ARG A 547 19.96 10.12 -3.75
N SER A 548 19.51 9.35 -4.75
CA SER A 548 18.55 8.26 -4.55
C SER A 548 19.23 7.06 -3.86
N ASP A 549 18.42 6.13 -3.37
CA ASP A 549 18.92 4.87 -2.83
C ASP A 549 19.63 4.07 -3.93
N GLU A 550 19.04 3.96 -5.10
CA GLU A 550 19.64 3.30 -6.26
C GLU A 550 21.02 3.88 -6.64
N GLU A 551 21.14 5.22 -6.77
CA GLU A 551 22.44 5.88 -7.03
C GLU A 551 23.49 5.48 -5.99
N THR A 552 23.07 5.40 -4.72
CA THR A 552 23.94 4.99 -3.61
C THR A 552 24.37 3.54 -3.76
N TRP A 553 23.45 2.62 -4.12
CA TRP A 553 23.76 1.22 -4.35
C TRP A 553 24.70 0.99 -5.55
N TYR A 554 24.50 1.74 -6.63
CA TYR A 554 25.41 1.70 -7.80
C TYR A 554 26.82 2.21 -7.45
N LEU A 555 26.93 3.29 -6.68
CA LEU A 555 28.24 3.80 -6.21
C LEU A 555 28.99 2.77 -5.35
N GLN A 556 28.27 1.92 -4.65
CA GLN A 556 28.83 0.83 -3.85
C GLN A 556 29.07 -0.44 -4.67
N GLY A 557 28.70 -0.45 -5.96
CA GLY A 557 28.90 -1.57 -6.88
C GLY A 557 27.99 -2.77 -6.62
N LEU A 558 26.86 -2.60 -5.93
CA LEU A 558 26.00 -3.70 -5.51
C LEU A 558 25.33 -4.41 -6.70
N ALA A 559 25.05 -3.72 -7.81
CA ALA A 559 24.52 -4.34 -9.02
C ALA A 559 25.50 -5.32 -9.70
N LEU A 560 26.79 -5.28 -9.36
CA LEU A 560 27.87 -6.04 -10.00
C LEU A 560 28.67 -6.88 -8.99
N LEU A 561 28.00 -7.43 -7.98
CA LEU A 561 28.63 -8.23 -6.92
C LEU A 561 29.34 -9.46 -7.49
N THR A 562 30.59 -9.66 -7.08
CA THR A 562 31.38 -10.82 -7.39
C THR A 562 31.85 -11.51 -6.12
N GLU A 563 31.89 -12.85 -6.14
CA GLU A 563 32.30 -13.67 -5.01
C GLU A 563 33.76 -14.11 -5.16
N ARG A 564 34.51 -14.01 -4.06
CA ARG A 564 35.83 -14.66 -3.89
C ARG A 564 35.74 -15.60 -2.70
N LEU A 565 36.00 -16.88 -2.95
CA LEU A 565 36.15 -17.87 -1.88
C LEU A 565 37.61 -17.89 -1.43
N ASP A 566 37.82 -17.82 -0.13
CA ASP A 566 39.14 -17.77 0.49
C ASP A 566 39.56 -19.15 1.03
N THR A 567 38.64 -19.85 1.74
CA THR A 567 38.89 -21.16 2.31
C THR A 567 37.68 -22.08 2.18
N ALA A 568 37.93 -23.41 2.08
CA ALA A 568 36.94 -24.47 2.18
C ALA A 568 37.56 -25.64 2.91
N GLU A 569 37.17 -25.87 4.15
CA GLU A 569 37.81 -26.85 5.03
C GLU A 569 36.78 -27.61 5.87
N PHE A 570 37.08 -28.89 6.18
CA PHE A 570 36.30 -29.59 7.20
C PHE A 570 36.82 -29.26 8.59
N LEU A 571 35.93 -28.66 9.39
CA LEU A 571 36.17 -28.36 10.80
C LEU A 571 35.02 -28.93 11.66
N ASP A 572 35.33 -29.72 12.66
CA ASP A 572 34.35 -30.30 13.60
C ASP A 572 33.11 -30.95 12.95
N GLY A 573 33.38 -31.71 11.87
CA GLY A 573 32.34 -32.44 11.14
C GLY A 573 31.48 -31.60 10.19
N ALA A 574 31.81 -30.34 9.98
CA ALA A 574 31.14 -29.42 9.06
C ALA A 574 32.09 -28.97 7.95
N LEU A 575 31.58 -28.65 6.77
CA LEU A 575 32.29 -27.91 5.75
C LEU A 575 32.13 -26.41 6.07
N VAL A 576 33.26 -25.77 6.33
CA VAL A 576 33.31 -24.32 6.57
C VAL A 576 33.92 -23.65 5.34
N VAL A 577 33.13 -22.75 4.73
CA VAL A 577 33.56 -21.97 3.56
C VAL A 577 33.59 -20.52 3.97
N SER A 578 34.72 -19.84 3.74
CA SER A 578 34.80 -18.39 3.95
C SER A 578 35.12 -17.67 2.65
N GLY A 579 34.70 -16.44 2.57
CA GLY A 579 34.90 -15.62 1.40
C GLY A 579 34.46 -14.19 1.57
N ARG A 580 34.45 -13.47 0.47
CA ARG A 580 34.03 -12.09 0.38
C ARG A 580 33.25 -11.82 -0.89
N VAL A 581 32.17 -11.08 -0.77
CA VAL A 581 31.39 -10.57 -1.90
C VAL A 581 31.54 -9.05 -1.94
N ALA A 582 31.85 -8.50 -3.12
CA ALA A 582 32.03 -7.07 -3.31
C ALA A 582 31.76 -6.67 -4.76
N GLY A 583 31.43 -5.41 -4.98
CA GLY A 583 31.42 -4.80 -6.30
C GLY A 583 32.84 -4.53 -6.83
N PRO A 584 33.02 -4.35 -8.15
CA PRO A 584 34.33 -4.03 -8.72
C PRO A 584 34.79 -2.64 -8.25
N ALA A 585 36.08 -2.55 -7.92
CA ALA A 585 36.77 -1.29 -7.55
C ALA A 585 36.13 -0.52 -6.37
N THR A 586 35.50 -1.23 -5.42
CA THR A 586 34.95 -0.64 -4.20
C THR A 586 35.71 -1.09 -2.95
N GLU A 587 35.76 -0.24 -1.95
CA GLU A 587 36.33 -0.59 -0.63
C GLU A 587 35.34 -1.37 0.24
N VAL A 588 34.03 -1.21 -0.02
CA VAL A 588 32.99 -1.93 0.72
C VAL A 588 32.85 -3.36 0.23
N GLY A 589 32.44 -4.24 1.10
CA GLY A 589 32.18 -5.63 0.80
C GLY A 589 31.54 -6.37 1.96
N LEU A 590 31.17 -7.59 1.74
CA LEU A 590 30.55 -8.49 2.69
C LEU A 590 31.46 -9.69 2.87
N ALA A 591 32.19 -9.76 3.98
CA ALA A 591 32.89 -10.98 4.37
C ALA A 591 31.84 -11.98 4.88
N PHE A 592 32.01 -13.25 4.56
CA PHE A 592 31.09 -14.26 5.02
C PHE A 592 31.78 -15.54 5.46
N THR A 593 31.08 -16.27 6.33
CA THR A 593 31.40 -17.65 6.71
C THR A 593 30.14 -18.48 6.62
N ALA A 594 30.15 -19.50 5.77
CA ALA A 594 29.08 -20.47 5.57
C ALA A 594 29.50 -21.81 6.18
N THR A 595 28.81 -22.26 7.20
CA THR A 595 29.01 -23.55 7.85
C THR A 595 27.93 -24.53 7.43
N TRP A 596 28.31 -25.56 6.67
CA TRP A 596 27.42 -26.59 6.20
C TRP A 596 27.59 -27.88 7.00
N ARG A 597 26.51 -28.32 7.62
CA ARG A 597 26.50 -29.52 8.46
C ARG A 597 25.45 -30.51 8.00
N ALA A 598 25.87 -31.76 7.78
CA ALA A 598 24.93 -32.80 7.41
C ALA A 598 24.04 -33.16 8.60
N VAL A 599 22.74 -33.19 8.37
CA VAL A 599 21.72 -33.59 9.38
C VAL A 599 21.29 -35.02 9.13
N ALA A 600 21.04 -35.37 7.86
CA ALA A 600 20.65 -36.69 7.39
C ALA A 600 21.18 -36.90 5.95
N ALA A 601 20.85 -38.01 5.34
CA ALA A 601 21.24 -38.28 3.95
C ALA A 601 20.57 -37.31 2.95
N ASP A 602 19.40 -36.82 3.32
CA ASP A 602 18.54 -35.92 2.56
C ASP A 602 18.44 -34.50 3.14
N ALA A 603 19.12 -34.19 4.25
CA ALA A 603 19.06 -32.93 4.93
C ALA A 603 20.41 -32.32 5.29
N VAL A 604 20.55 -31.02 5.12
CA VAL A 604 21.74 -30.21 5.43
C VAL A 604 21.36 -28.89 6.10
N ASP A 605 22.09 -28.52 7.15
CA ASP A 605 22.00 -27.21 7.79
C ASP A 605 23.05 -26.26 7.21
N LEU A 606 22.63 -25.03 6.93
CA LEU A 606 23.46 -23.88 6.67
C LEU A 606 23.39 -22.90 7.82
N ASP A 607 24.54 -22.51 8.35
CA ASP A 607 24.72 -21.37 9.25
C ASP A 607 25.61 -20.35 8.54
N LEU A 608 25.02 -19.26 8.08
CA LEU A 608 25.68 -18.21 7.31
C LEU A 608 25.82 -16.94 8.15
N THR A 609 27.05 -16.52 8.38
CA THR A 609 27.37 -15.23 9.00
C THR A 609 27.91 -14.27 7.94
N ILE A 610 27.39 -13.05 7.91
CA ILE A 610 27.78 -11.97 6.99
C ILE A 610 28.26 -10.78 7.82
N VAL A 611 29.42 -10.25 7.48
CA VAL A 611 30.02 -9.10 8.16
C VAL A 611 30.37 -8.02 7.14
N PRO A 612 29.67 -6.86 7.18
CA PRO A 612 30.01 -5.74 6.32
C PRO A 612 31.42 -5.18 6.62
N GLU A 613 32.16 -4.90 5.56
CA GLU A 613 33.52 -4.33 5.61
C GLU A 613 33.58 -3.00 4.84
N GLY A 614 34.46 -2.09 5.25
CA GLY A 614 34.64 -0.78 4.63
C GLY A 614 33.66 0.27 5.15
N GLN A 615 33.66 1.44 4.48
CA GLN A 615 32.74 2.55 4.82
C GLN A 615 31.55 2.56 3.89
N TRP A 616 30.43 2.10 4.39
CA TRP A 616 29.18 2.03 3.64
C TRP A 616 28.47 3.40 3.60
N LEU A 617 27.78 3.67 2.48
CA LEU A 617 26.98 4.87 2.26
C LEU A 617 25.49 4.48 2.35
N GLY A 618 24.78 4.97 3.34
CA GLY A 618 23.32 4.81 3.41
C GLY A 618 22.81 3.37 3.59
N SER A 619 21.81 3.01 2.79
CA SER A 619 21.10 1.73 2.82
C SER A 619 21.76 0.66 1.97
N VAL A 620 21.29 -0.58 2.13
CA VAL A 620 21.47 -1.69 1.16
C VAL A 620 20.09 -2.27 0.81
N PRO A 621 19.87 -2.73 -0.45
CA PRO A 621 18.53 -3.17 -0.88
C PRO A 621 18.09 -4.48 -0.24
N ARG A 622 18.99 -5.42 -0.04
CA ARG A 622 18.77 -6.69 0.68
C ARG A 622 20.06 -7.19 1.31
N LEU A 623 19.95 -8.19 2.16
CA LEU A 623 21.10 -8.86 2.76
C LEU A 623 20.77 -10.34 3.04
N GLY A 624 21.37 -11.27 2.28
CA GLY A 624 21.06 -12.67 2.42
C GLY A 624 21.85 -13.58 1.52
N LEU A 625 21.24 -14.70 1.12
CA LEU A 625 21.78 -15.73 0.23
C LEU A 625 20.92 -15.82 -1.03
N LEU A 626 21.54 -15.71 -2.19
CA LEU A 626 20.94 -16.03 -3.49
C LEU A 626 21.26 -17.48 -3.85
N LEU A 627 20.24 -18.27 -4.14
CA LEU A 627 20.33 -19.65 -4.61
C LEU A 627 19.62 -19.78 -5.97
N GLY A 628 20.34 -20.22 -7.00
CA GLY A 628 19.81 -20.51 -8.33
C GLY A 628 19.69 -22.00 -8.57
N LEU A 629 18.48 -22.53 -8.65
CA LEU A 629 18.17 -23.94 -8.88
C LEU A 629 17.81 -24.19 -10.33
N GLU A 630 18.56 -25.02 -11.05
CA GLU A 630 18.25 -25.30 -12.46
C GLU A 630 16.97 -26.10 -12.60
N GLN A 631 16.08 -25.61 -13.45
CA GLN A 631 14.79 -26.22 -13.78
C GLN A 631 14.57 -26.15 -15.30
N PRO A 632 13.72 -27.00 -15.89
CA PRO A 632 13.26 -26.77 -17.26
C PRO A 632 12.56 -25.41 -17.38
N VAL A 633 12.88 -24.64 -18.43
CA VAL A 633 12.31 -23.28 -18.64
C VAL A 633 10.79 -23.24 -18.48
N ALA A 634 10.10 -24.23 -19.06
CA ALA A 634 8.63 -24.30 -19.01
C ALA A 634 8.08 -24.68 -17.62
N ALA A 635 8.91 -25.17 -16.71
CA ALA A 635 8.47 -25.63 -15.39
C ALA A 635 8.68 -24.58 -14.28
N VAL A 636 9.61 -23.61 -14.47
CA VAL A 636 9.98 -22.69 -13.39
C VAL A 636 8.78 -21.91 -12.86
N ALA A 637 7.97 -21.34 -13.75
CA ALA A 637 6.80 -20.54 -13.37
C ALA A 637 5.70 -21.35 -12.68
N ALA A 638 5.66 -22.65 -12.91
CA ALA A 638 4.67 -23.58 -12.35
C ALA A 638 5.15 -24.27 -11.05
N VAL A 639 6.33 -23.96 -10.55
CA VAL A 639 6.80 -24.46 -9.26
C VAL A 639 5.81 -24.00 -8.18
N GLU A 640 5.21 -24.96 -7.47
CA GLU A 640 4.32 -24.68 -6.34
C GLU A 640 5.15 -24.38 -5.09
N VAL A 641 4.68 -23.43 -4.32
CA VAL A 641 5.32 -22.97 -3.09
C VAL A 641 4.29 -22.93 -1.97
N ASP A 642 4.50 -23.75 -0.95
CA ASP A 642 3.82 -23.63 0.33
C ASP A 642 4.78 -22.94 1.30
N TRP A 643 4.33 -21.88 2.00
CA TRP A 643 5.17 -21.22 3.00
C TRP A 643 4.41 -20.87 4.26
N ALA A 644 5.09 -20.98 5.41
CA ALA A 644 4.63 -20.48 6.69
C ALA A 644 5.34 -19.14 6.99
N GLY A 645 4.58 -18.08 7.08
CA GLY A 645 5.07 -16.71 7.25
C GLY A 645 3.98 -15.68 7.04
N LEU A 646 4.36 -14.42 6.86
CA LEU A 646 3.42 -13.37 6.47
C LEU A 646 2.95 -13.56 5.04
N GLY A 647 1.67 -13.28 4.78
CA GLY A 647 1.04 -13.43 3.49
C GLY A 647 -0.47 -13.12 3.51
N PRO A 648 -1.23 -13.47 2.43
CA PRO A 648 -0.76 -14.12 1.20
C PRO A 648 0.05 -13.21 0.27
N GLU A 649 -0.18 -11.88 0.32
CA GLU A 649 0.45 -10.90 -0.54
C GLU A 649 1.90 -10.63 -0.13
N GLU A 650 2.63 -9.89 -0.97
CA GLU A 650 3.97 -9.45 -0.65
C GLU A 650 3.98 -8.49 0.55
N SER A 651 5.10 -8.48 1.26
CA SER A 651 5.29 -7.61 2.41
C SER A 651 6.73 -7.11 2.49
N TYR A 652 6.89 -5.83 2.82
CA TYR A 652 8.17 -5.16 3.02
C TYR A 652 8.23 -4.54 4.41
N ALA A 653 9.39 -4.02 4.82
CA ALA A 653 9.60 -3.50 6.17
C ALA A 653 8.64 -2.36 6.57
N ASP A 654 8.11 -1.64 5.61
CA ASP A 654 7.19 -0.51 5.73
C ASP A 654 5.81 -0.74 5.09
N SER A 655 5.49 -2.02 4.72
CA SER A 655 4.20 -2.42 4.14
C SER A 655 3.87 -3.83 4.64
N THR A 656 3.21 -3.92 5.80
CA THR A 656 2.93 -5.19 6.49
C THR A 656 1.54 -5.28 7.12
N LYS A 657 0.74 -4.21 7.07
CA LYS A 657 -0.56 -4.18 7.79
C LYS A 657 -1.56 -5.19 7.23
N ALA A 658 -1.52 -5.43 5.93
CA ALA A 658 -2.37 -6.43 5.27
C ALA A 658 -1.88 -7.87 5.48
N ALA A 659 -0.60 -8.06 5.80
CA ALA A 659 0.01 -9.38 5.88
C ALA A 659 -0.29 -10.06 7.21
N LEU A 660 -0.88 -11.23 7.15
CA LEU A 660 -1.20 -12.06 8.31
C LEU A 660 -0.25 -13.26 8.38
N GLY A 661 0.10 -13.68 9.60
CA GLY A 661 0.84 -14.92 9.81
C GLY A 661 -0.05 -16.13 9.49
N GLY A 662 0.48 -17.06 8.70
CA GLY A 662 -0.28 -18.22 8.27
C GLY A 662 0.55 -19.17 7.42
N VAL A 663 -0.12 -20.14 6.79
CA VAL A 663 0.47 -20.94 5.71
C VAL A 663 -0.32 -20.70 4.42
N TRP A 664 0.42 -20.41 3.39
CA TRP A 664 -0.10 -19.94 2.12
C TRP A 664 0.46 -20.80 0.99
N ARG A 665 -0.23 -20.82 -0.16
CA ARG A 665 0.20 -21.52 -1.36
C ARG A 665 0.06 -20.64 -2.58
N HIS A 666 1.16 -20.53 -3.36
CA HIS A 666 1.17 -19.91 -4.69
C HIS A 666 2.02 -20.73 -5.65
N THR A 667 1.90 -20.45 -6.94
CA THR A 667 2.95 -20.80 -7.91
C THR A 667 3.99 -19.69 -7.98
N VAL A 668 5.16 -19.94 -8.53
CA VAL A 668 6.18 -18.90 -8.77
C VAL A 668 5.64 -17.82 -9.73
N ALA A 669 4.73 -18.16 -10.64
CA ALA A 669 4.04 -17.17 -11.47
C ALA A 669 3.14 -16.24 -10.65
N ASP A 670 2.34 -16.80 -9.74
CA ASP A 670 1.44 -16.03 -8.86
C ASP A 670 2.20 -15.27 -7.75
N TRP A 671 3.47 -15.63 -7.53
CA TRP A 671 4.35 -14.93 -6.59
C TRP A 671 4.73 -13.54 -7.09
N GLN A 672 4.65 -13.31 -8.44
CA GLN A 672 5.05 -12.06 -9.07
C GLN A 672 3.89 -11.07 -9.17
N THR A 673 4.12 -9.83 -8.78
CA THR A 673 3.24 -8.72 -9.13
C THR A 673 3.65 -8.16 -10.50
N ARG A 674 2.70 -8.11 -11.45
CA ARG A 674 2.96 -7.64 -12.81
C ARG A 674 2.77 -6.13 -12.91
N TYR A 675 3.62 -5.37 -12.23
CA TYR A 675 3.62 -3.91 -12.36
C TYR A 675 3.75 -3.47 -13.82
N THR A 676 3.13 -2.35 -14.18
CA THR A 676 3.20 -1.76 -15.53
C THR A 676 4.65 -1.57 -15.98
N HIS A 677 5.52 -1.11 -15.07
CA HIS A 677 6.98 -1.12 -15.20
C HIS A 677 7.57 -2.18 -14.25
N PRO A 678 8.20 -3.25 -14.78
CA PRO A 678 8.77 -4.32 -13.97
C PRO A 678 9.83 -3.80 -13.00
N GLN A 679 9.74 -4.22 -11.76
CA GLN A 679 10.60 -3.81 -10.67
C GLN A 679 10.59 -4.82 -9.53
N GLU A 680 11.35 -4.59 -8.45
CA GLU A 680 11.32 -5.47 -7.26
C GLU A 680 9.88 -5.74 -6.83
N ASN A 681 9.58 -7.02 -6.56
CA ASN A 681 8.29 -7.49 -6.07
C ASN A 681 8.41 -8.87 -5.42
N GLY A 682 7.37 -9.31 -4.75
CA GLY A 682 7.23 -10.70 -4.32
C GLY A 682 7.94 -11.06 -3.02
N ALA A 683 8.44 -10.13 -2.23
CA ALA A 683 9.01 -10.48 -0.93
C ALA A 683 7.93 -10.98 0.05
N ARG A 684 8.25 -12.03 0.82
CA ARG A 684 7.43 -12.54 1.93
C ARG A 684 8.28 -12.53 3.19
N ARG A 685 7.79 -11.87 4.24
CA ARG A 685 8.52 -11.69 5.49
C ARG A 685 8.14 -12.74 6.55
N GLY A 686 9.04 -12.93 7.51
CA GLY A 686 8.79 -13.81 8.65
C GLY A 686 8.60 -15.28 8.26
N VAL A 687 9.21 -15.70 7.13
CA VAL A 687 9.08 -17.07 6.64
C VAL A 687 9.88 -18.01 7.54
N THR A 688 9.18 -18.93 8.16
CA THR A 688 9.75 -19.94 9.09
C THR A 688 9.96 -21.29 8.42
N SER A 689 9.15 -21.58 7.39
CA SER A 689 9.33 -22.75 6.53
C SER A 689 8.74 -22.51 5.14
N ALA A 690 9.27 -23.21 4.14
CA ALA A 690 8.69 -23.26 2.81
C ALA A 690 8.98 -24.61 2.16
N THR A 691 8.04 -25.12 1.35
CA THR A 691 8.20 -26.31 0.50
C THR A 691 8.07 -25.88 -0.95
N LEU A 692 9.12 -26.11 -1.73
CA LEU A 692 9.15 -25.87 -3.17
C LEU A 692 8.95 -27.20 -3.89
N THR A 693 7.85 -27.34 -4.66
CA THR A 693 7.62 -28.53 -5.50
C THR A 693 8.23 -28.31 -6.88
N LEU A 694 9.43 -28.86 -7.08
CA LEU A 694 10.24 -28.73 -8.27
C LEU A 694 9.77 -29.68 -9.39
N ASP A 695 10.36 -29.50 -10.60
CA ASP A 695 10.09 -30.38 -11.73
C ASP A 695 10.33 -31.85 -11.39
N GLY A 696 9.43 -32.71 -11.87
CA GLY A 696 9.46 -34.16 -11.60
C GLY A 696 8.95 -34.56 -10.22
N GLY A 697 8.31 -33.64 -9.48
CA GLY A 697 7.68 -33.92 -8.17
C GLY A 697 8.65 -33.97 -6.99
N ARG A 698 9.91 -33.60 -7.19
CA ARG A 698 10.89 -33.41 -6.11
C ARG A 698 10.53 -32.23 -5.25
N THR A 699 10.77 -32.32 -3.95
CA THR A 699 10.58 -31.22 -3.03
C THR A 699 11.90 -30.70 -2.47
N LEU A 700 11.94 -29.39 -2.23
CA LEU A 700 12.94 -28.74 -1.42
C LEU A 700 12.24 -28.05 -0.26
N ASP A 701 12.42 -28.60 0.94
CA ASP A 701 11.88 -28.03 2.14
C ASP A 701 12.93 -27.12 2.78
N LEU A 702 12.51 -25.91 3.12
CA LEU A 702 13.26 -24.88 3.81
C LEU A 702 12.68 -24.73 5.22
N GLU A 703 13.51 -24.88 6.25
CA GLU A 703 13.14 -24.57 7.63
C GLU A 703 14.12 -23.52 8.16
N ALA A 704 13.64 -22.31 8.45
CA ALA A 704 14.45 -21.24 8.97
C ALA A 704 14.38 -21.15 10.50
N ALA A 705 15.49 -20.78 11.15
CA ALA A 705 15.47 -20.20 12.49
C ALA A 705 15.32 -18.68 12.36
N ASP A 706 15.08 -18.01 13.49
CA ASP A 706 15.11 -16.55 13.51
C ASP A 706 16.47 -16.01 13.05
N SER A 707 16.43 -14.99 12.25
CA SER A 707 17.60 -14.33 11.69
C SER A 707 18.12 -13.26 12.65
N GLU A 708 19.41 -12.93 12.55
CA GLU A 708 20.04 -11.91 13.40
C GLU A 708 20.58 -10.78 12.50
N LEU A 709 20.28 -9.52 12.85
CA LEU A 709 20.78 -8.32 12.19
C LEU A 709 21.24 -7.30 13.22
N GLY A 710 22.57 -7.13 13.36
CA GLY A 710 23.15 -6.37 14.44
C GLY A 710 22.77 -6.93 15.81
N ALA A 711 22.06 -6.15 16.60
CA ALA A 711 21.55 -6.57 17.90
C ALA A 711 20.08 -7.04 17.85
N ARG A 712 19.46 -7.06 16.67
CA ARG A 712 18.05 -7.42 16.49
C ARG A 712 17.92 -8.89 16.12
N THR A 713 16.91 -9.54 16.65
CA THR A 713 16.41 -10.84 16.20
C THR A 713 15.19 -10.59 15.34
N LEU A 714 15.13 -11.19 14.18
CA LEU A 714 14.03 -11.07 13.23
C LEU A 714 13.38 -12.45 13.06
N PRO A 715 12.04 -12.54 13.07
CA PRO A 715 11.34 -13.81 12.89
C PRO A 715 11.67 -14.44 11.53
N GLY A 716 12.16 -15.70 11.53
CA GLY A 716 12.44 -16.45 10.32
C GLY A 716 13.38 -15.71 9.34
N LEU A 717 13.02 -15.71 8.07
CA LEU A 717 13.74 -15.03 6.98
C LEU A 717 12.74 -14.28 6.07
N GLU A 718 13.27 -13.50 5.13
CA GLU A 718 12.48 -12.95 4.02
C GLU A 718 12.75 -13.78 2.76
N LEU A 719 11.69 -14.26 2.11
CA LEU A 719 11.73 -15.14 0.96
C LEU A 719 11.25 -14.41 -0.30
N THR A 720 12.06 -14.45 -1.37
CA THR A 720 11.65 -14.02 -2.71
C THR A 720 11.97 -15.09 -3.73
N LEU A 721 11.05 -15.37 -4.64
CA LEU A 721 11.18 -16.39 -5.68
C LEU A 721 10.93 -15.78 -7.05
N ARG A 722 11.81 -16.11 -8.06
CA ARG A 722 11.68 -15.54 -9.40
C ARG A 722 12.06 -16.56 -10.48
N PRO A 723 11.44 -16.48 -11.68
CA PRO A 723 11.83 -17.23 -12.85
C PRO A 723 12.91 -16.54 -13.69
N TRP A 724 13.43 -15.39 -13.25
CA TRP A 724 14.46 -14.54 -13.87
C TRP A 724 15.36 -13.90 -12.83
N THR A 725 16.52 -13.39 -13.26
CA THR A 725 17.43 -12.66 -12.36
C THR A 725 16.90 -11.26 -12.02
N ASP A 726 17.36 -10.70 -10.90
CA ASP A 726 17.09 -9.30 -10.56
C ASP A 726 17.65 -8.33 -11.60
N GLN A 727 18.76 -8.68 -12.27
CA GLN A 727 19.32 -7.88 -13.36
C GLN A 727 18.39 -7.86 -14.59
N ALA A 728 17.75 -8.99 -14.92
CA ALA A 728 16.76 -9.04 -15.99
C ALA A 728 15.51 -8.25 -15.62
N LEU A 729 15.05 -8.38 -14.36
CA LEU A 729 13.92 -7.62 -13.84
C LEU A 729 14.18 -6.10 -13.88
N HIS A 730 15.37 -5.68 -13.43
CA HIS A 730 15.78 -4.28 -13.42
C HIS A 730 15.93 -3.68 -14.85
N ALA A 731 16.28 -4.50 -15.83
CA ALA A 731 16.49 -4.05 -17.21
C ALA A 731 15.21 -4.07 -18.07
N ALA A 732 14.14 -4.70 -17.60
CA ALA A 732 12.90 -4.82 -18.34
C ALA A 732 12.10 -3.52 -18.31
N ALA A 733 11.66 -3.05 -19.47
CA ALA A 733 10.77 -1.90 -19.61
C ALA A 733 9.30 -2.33 -19.46
N HIS A 734 8.97 -3.54 -19.91
CA HIS A 734 7.61 -4.06 -19.90
C HIS A 734 7.56 -5.52 -19.44
N PRO A 735 6.41 -6.01 -18.92
CA PRO A 735 6.28 -7.39 -18.47
C PRO A 735 6.64 -8.46 -19.53
N HIS A 736 6.49 -8.18 -20.81
CA HIS A 736 6.84 -9.12 -21.90
C HIS A 736 8.35 -9.22 -22.17
N ASP A 737 9.17 -8.30 -21.64
CA ASP A 737 10.63 -8.41 -21.70
C ASP A 737 11.17 -9.49 -20.76
N LEU A 738 10.36 -9.93 -19.79
CA LEU A 738 10.74 -10.89 -18.76
C LEU A 738 10.58 -12.33 -19.27
N VAL A 739 11.70 -12.94 -19.60
CA VAL A 739 11.73 -14.32 -20.12
C VAL A 739 12.41 -15.23 -19.09
N PRO A 740 11.74 -16.32 -18.64
CA PRO A 740 12.35 -17.32 -17.76
C PRO A 740 13.63 -17.90 -18.36
N ASP A 741 14.69 -17.99 -17.56
CA ASP A 741 16.01 -18.46 -18.02
C ASP A 741 16.31 -19.93 -17.67
N GLY A 742 15.31 -20.67 -17.14
CA GLY A 742 15.46 -22.08 -16.73
C GLY A 742 16.14 -22.22 -15.36
N VAL A 743 16.07 -21.18 -14.54
CA VAL A 743 16.52 -21.21 -13.15
C VAL A 743 15.43 -20.67 -12.24
N LEU A 744 15.15 -21.38 -11.18
CA LEU A 744 14.40 -20.84 -10.06
C LEU A 744 15.39 -20.07 -9.17
N TRP A 745 15.23 -18.77 -9.15
CA TRP A 745 16.01 -17.87 -8.30
C TRP A 745 15.34 -17.73 -6.95
N VAL A 746 16.04 -18.12 -5.90
CA VAL A 746 15.54 -18.13 -4.52
C VAL A 746 16.41 -17.21 -3.68
N HIS A 747 15.83 -16.15 -3.15
CA HIS A 747 16.48 -15.28 -2.19
C HIS A 747 16.06 -15.68 -0.78
N LEU A 748 17.03 -15.98 0.06
CA LEU A 748 16.89 -16.25 1.48
C LEU A 748 17.53 -15.09 2.23
N ASP A 749 16.75 -14.05 2.50
CA ASP A 749 17.28 -12.82 3.06
C ASP A 749 17.09 -12.75 4.59
N VAL A 750 18.07 -12.18 5.26
CA VAL A 750 17.93 -11.75 6.66
C VAL A 750 16.94 -10.60 6.74
N ALA A 751 17.04 -9.65 5.80
CA ALA A 751 16.15 -8.51 5.68
C ALA A 751 16.26 -7.86 4.29
N GLN A 752 15.20 -7.12 3.92
CA GLN A 752 15.17 -6.21 2.77
C GLN A 752 14.87 -4.78 3.21
N HIS A 753 15.27 -3.84 2.37
CA HIS A 753 14.94 -2.42 2.50
C HIS A 753 13.45 -2.21 2.24
N GLY A 754 12.84 -1.24 2.91
CA GLY A 754 11.48 -0.82 2.62
C GLY A 754 11.29 -0.34 1.19
N VAL A 755 10.07 -0.01 0.81
CA VAL A 755 9.74 0.47 -0.54
C VAL A 755 9.51 1.99 -0.60
N GLY A 756 9.12 2.61 0.52
CA GLY A 756 8.98 4.07 0.63
C GLY A 756 7.96 4.69 -0.32
N THR A 757 8.11 6.01 -0.53
CA THR A 757 7.27 6.83 -1.44
C THR A 757 8.10 7.91 -2.15
N ALA A 758 9.40 7.69 -2.37
CA ALA A 758 10.33 8.72 -2.83
C ALA A 758 10.11 9.18 -4.27
N ALA A 759 9.33 8.47 -5.08
CA ALA A 759 8.96 8.90 -6.43
C ALA A 759 8.31 10.29 -6.40
N CYS A 760 7.43 10.54 -5.41
CA CYS A 760 6.97 11.88 -5.09
C CYS A 760 6.67 11.96 -3.58
N GLY A 761 7.67 12.30 -2.78
CA GLY A 761 7.50 12.37 -1.33
C GLY A 761 8.73 11.95 -0.53
N PRO A 762 8.54 11.58 0.75
CA PRO A 762 9.62 11.08 1.59
C PRO A 762 10.07 9.69 1.16
N GLY A 763 11.36 9.39 1.35
CA GLY A 763 11.90 8.05 1.14
C GLY A 763 11.50 7.06 2.24
N VAL A 764 12.17 5.90 2.23
CA VAL A 764 11.98 4.87 3.24
C VAL A 764 12.22 5.43 4.63
N LEU A 765 11.29 5.22 5.54
CA LEU A 765 11.39 5.66 6.93
C LEU A 765 12.56 4.98 7.66
N ALA A 766 13.13 5.64 8.64
CA ALA A 766 14.35 5.18 9.32
C ALA A 766 14.20 3.79 9.99
N ASN A 767 12.99 3.42 10.44
CA ASN A 767 12.67 2.12 11.04
C ASN A 767 12.60 0.99 10.01
N ALA A 768 12.35 1.30 8.73
CA ALA A 768 12.26 0.36 7.63
C ALA A 768 13.52 0.34 6.73
N ALA A 769 14.44 1.28 6.94
CA ALA A 769 15.68 1.36 6.18
C ALA A 769 16.65 0.24 6.59
N LEU A 770 17.04 -0.60 5.63
CA LEU A 770 18.05 -1.63 5.85
C LEU A 770 19.45 -1.01 5.75
N ARG A 771 20.14 -0.98 6.89
CA ARG A 771 21.54 -0.51 6.96
C ARG A 771 22.49 -1.69 7.10
N PRO A 772 23.69 -1.64 6.48
CA PRO A 772 24.69 -2.70 6.63
C PRO A 772 25.03 -2.95 8.09
N ALA A 773 24.80 -4.17 8.55
CA ALA A 773 25.13 -4.63 9.90
C ALA A 773 25.57 -6.10 9.85
N PRO A 774 26.33 -6.61 10.84
CA PRO A 774 26.57 -8.04 10.95
C PRO A 774 25.24 -8.80 10.95
N ALA A 775 25.17 -9.86 10.15
CA ALA A 775 23.94 -10.62 9.97
C ALA A 775 24.21 -12.11 10.05
N ARG A 776 23.21 -12.87 10.48
CA ARG A 776 23.27 -14.33 10.54
C ARG A 776 21.96 -14.94 10.08
N LEU A 777 22.07 -15.91 9.18
CA LEU A 777 20.97 -16.72 8.65
C LEU A 777 21.22 -18.20 8.97
N ARG A 778 20.22 -18.89 9.50
CA ARG A 778 20.29 -20.33 9.76
C ARG A 778 19.09 -21.01 9.09
N VAL A 779 19.39 -21.93 8.17
CA VAL A 779 18.35 -22.64 7.42
C VAL A 779 18.71 -24.11 7.27
N ARG A 780 17.73 -24.98 7.45
CA ARG A 780 17.79 -26.40 7.09
C ARG A 780 17.18 -26.58 5.72
N LEU A 781 17.89 -27.30 4.87
CA LEU A 781 17.46 -27.68 3.53
C LEU A 781 17.26 -29.20 3.50
N THR A 782 16.05 -29.66 3.26
CA THR A 782 15.71 -31.08 3.12
C THR A 782 15.19 -31.36 1.73
N VAL A 783 15.67 -32.40 1.10
CA VAL A 783 15.29 -32.76 -0.26
C VAL A 783 14.47 -34.06 -0.22
N GLY A 784 13.21 -33.93 -0.66
CA GLY A 784 12.30 -35.06 -0.88
C GLY A 784 12.26 -35.47 -2.37
N GLY A 785 11.81 -36.68 -2.62
CA GLY A 785 11.73 -37.10 -4.01
C GLY A 785 11.21 -38.46 -4.23
#